data_dd9f37309d85e0a22c2bd70684b41641
#
_entry.id   dd9f37309d85e0a22c2bd70684b41641
#
_cell.length_a   1.000
_cell.length_b   1.000
_cell.length_c   1.000
_cell.angle_alpha   90.00
_cell.angle_beta   90.00
_cell.angle_gamma   90.00
#
_symmetry.space_group_name_H-M   'P 1'
#
loop_
_entity.id
_entity.type
_entity.pdbx_description
1 polymer ?
#
loop_
_entity_poly.entity_id
_entity_poly.type
_entity_poly.pdbx_seq_one_letter_code
_entity_poly.pdbx_strand_id
1 'polypeptide(L)'
;MKKILIYLGIFLTLSFIGHSYIIFRFIHDGVLFTGPNDGIEQMIPIQMFLFDKWSVGNLFYATDFGLGGDFFTDLSYYFSTNILFIINVLCIILLKTIIHINTQGLLFWMVNALVISIIKASLAMYCTYLYSKFISRNTWISIIMAFLFVMSPLYYRFTVYWPFFSDVFIWMPLLLFSIERTLQKQKFGLFIVTITLIMINNFYFAYYLCLIGAGYILLRIIFRHSKDIIPRGKALILFAISAILGLGNSLFMFFHGVQSFLNNRRVPFSGTVNTFEKLDINTNIFFDNYLIVLLFLTIQALLCIKLYKHFYYRLFAILTFAFILLSFVPFIDQLFNGFSAPQKRWHFILSFNSAILIGLFLKYFRTLKVKSYLISNIIAEIIIFASAITYHKFVAWLVLVPIVSLIGLLILILKDRRYRINLSYIFGISIILLNLMVSFVFIKNQIYFKDHQERANTFYINSSLYSSDLQRSLVNTMENSKREDERIDWRVNEQDNTPMYQHFKGLSLYSSIFHHNILDYYYDALKINLAEESLSRYQSINGRQNIASLFAVRYMMLKDYQGNLPAYFKKVKTSGQYSIYENTLNLPSVKVTKNVYNSKSLKTSIDREHAMLNGVIMDNAGKSFKQPESNLLSKVDMQQQNIKQIGKNRYKVSGGKGGTIKLHLPKQIRDKYNDFYLTMKIKRGNPDSNYTVAINNYANHRLFNNSTYRTGVDTQLYRTHPDKNGDITITLSPDGEFYVDLQQLNGENYDTLKKAHDNANFDTSYYDIKNGIQVQLSHHESGIASINIPYRKGMRAYVDGQPAKIQKVNYMMTSVPVEKNAKQIVIKYQPPYWNTMIFISLMSMILSAVFVKIINSKKRKMRK
;
A
#
# COMPACT_ATOMS: atom_id res chain seq x y z
N MET A 1 10.23 36.31 -5.68
CA MET A 1 8.97 35.70 -6.14
C MET A 1 8.96 35.51 -7.66
N LYS A 2 9.10 36.55 -8.50
CA LYS A 2 9.06 36.47 -9.99
C LYS A 2 9.96 35.36 -10.60
N LYS A 3 11.23 35.23 -10.15
CA LYS A 3 12.17 34.20 -10.65
C LYS A 3 11.71 32.76 -10.32
N ILE A 4 11.09 32.53 -9.16
CA ILE A 4 10.58 31.22 -8.75
C ILE A 4 9.43 30.83 -9.68
N LEU A 5 8.48 31.73 -9.91
CA LEU A 5 7.34 31.50 -10.82
C LEU A 5 7.79 31.20 -12.24
N ILE A 6 8.82 31.90 -12.75
CA ILE A 6 9.37 31.61 -14.09
C ILE A 6 9.94 30.20 -14.16
N TYR A 7 10.74 29.78 -13.17
CA TYR A 7 11.29 28.42 -13.18
C TYR A 7 10.22 27.34 -12.99
N LEU A 8 9.22 27.59 -12.12
CA LEU A 8 8.09 26.65 -11.99
C LEU A 8 7.31 26.54 -13.30
N GLY A 9 7.09 27.65 -14.03
CA GLY A 9 6.49 27.63 -15.37
C GLY A 9 7.31 26.82 -16.38
N ILE A 10 8.64 27.00 -16.42
CA ILE A 10 9.54 26.21 -17.28
C ILE A 10 9.42 24.71 -16.92
N PHE A 11 9.47 24.36 -15.64
CA PHE A 11 9.40 22.95 -15.22
C PHE A 11 8.00 22.35 -15.43
N LEU A 12 6.94 23.16 -15.33
CA LEU A 12 5.60 22.72 -15.67
C LEU A 12 5.49 22.38 -17.17
N THR A 13 6.04 23.22 -18.03
CA THR A 13 6.11 22.95 -19.49
C THR A 13 6.93 21.69 -19.78
N LEU A 14 8.09 21.53 -19.16
CA LEU A 14 8.93 20.34 -19.33
C LEU A 14 8.25 19.08 -18.79
N SER A 15 7.52 19.20 -17.69
CA SER A 15 6.72 18.10 -17.15
C SER A 15 5.59 17.70 -18.11
N PHE A 16 4.90 18.66 -18.67
CA PHE A 16 3.85 18.42 -19.67
C PHE A 16 4.42 17.71 -20.92
N ILE A 17 5.57 18.14 -21.42
CA ILE A 17 6.29 17.45 -22.52
C ILE A 17 6.64 16.01 -22.10
N GLY A 18 7.15 15.79 -20.89
CA GLY A 18 7.48 14.46 -20.38
C GLY A 18 6.26 13.54 -20.27
N HIS A 19 5.07 14.08 -20.01
CA HIS A 19 3.81 13.32 -19.94
C HIS A 19 3.07 13.25 -21.29
N SER A 20 3.59 13.85 -22.36
CA SER A 20 2.86 14.02 -23.63
C SER A 20 2.39 12.69 -24.22
N TYR A 21 3.19 11.60 -24.14
CA TYR A 21 2.78 10.28 -24.59
C TYR A 21 1.60 9.71 -23.76
N ILE A 22 1.61 9.88 -22.47
CA ILE A 22 0.52 9.45 -21.57
C ILE A 22 -0.74 10.26 -21.84
N ILE A 23 -0.60 11.58 -22.00
CA ILE A 23 -1.71 12.50 -22.33
C ILE A 23 -2.33 12.11 -23.69
N PHE A 24 -1.49 11.82 -24.69
CA PHE A 24 -1.95 11.34 -25.97
C PHE A 24 -2.78 10.05 -25.84
N ARG A 25 -2.26 9.03 -25.09
CA ARG A 25 -2.96 7.76 -24.88
C ARG A 25 -4.26 7.93 -24.10
N PHE A 26 -4.30 8.87 -23.16
CA PHE A 26 -5.53 9.19 -22.44
C PHE A 26 -6.60 9.82 -23.36
N ILE A 27 -6.22 10.82 -24.17
CA ILE A 27 -7.16 11.52 -25.05
C ILE A 27 -7.62 10.64 -26.21
N HIS A 28 -6.71 9.88 -26.82
CA HIS A 28 -6.98 9.11 -28.04
C HIS A 28 -7.58 7.72 -27.71
N ASP A 29 -7.04 7.03 -26.70
CA ASP A 29 -7.38 5.63 -26.41
C ASP A 29 -8.20 5.48 -25.11
N GLY A 30 -8.44 6.57 -24.38
CA GLY A 30 -9.13 6.53 -23.09
C GLY A 30 -8.36 5.81 -22.00
N VAL A 31 -7.04 5.58 -22.15
CA VAL A 31 -6.22 4.89 -21.16
C VAL A 31 -5.96 5.79 -19.96
N LEU A 32 -6.35 5.33 -18.78
CA LEU A 32 -6.28 6.09 -17.54
C LEU A 32 -4.87 6.11 -16.94
N PHE A 33 -4.58 7.13 -16.15
CA PHE A 33 -3.30 7.27 -15.47
C PHE A 33 -3.33 6.59 -14.09
N THR A 34 -3.50 5.28 -14.07
CA THR A 34 -3.46 4.46 -12.84
C THR A 34 -3.20 3.02 -13.21
N GLY A 35 -2.47 2.29 -12.35
CA GLY A 35 -2.15 0.88 -12.58
C GLY A 35 -3.38 -0.01 -12.47
N PRO A 36 -3.43 -1.13 -13.19
CA PRO A 36 -4.57 -2.05 -13.18
C PRO A 36 -4.69 -2.87 -11.87
N ASN A 37 -3.69 -2.84 -11.01
CA ASN A 37 -3.66 -3.52 -9.71
C ASN A 37 -3.77 -2.47 -8.59
N ASP A 38 -2.71 -2.27 -7.81
CA ASP A 38 -2.71 -1.36 -6.66
C ASP A 38 -3.25 0.05 -6.97
N GLY A 39 -3.04 0.56 -8.18
CA GLY A 39 -3.54 1.86 -8.59
C GLY A 39 -5.07 1.95 -8.54
N ILE A 40 -5.76 1.04 -9.22
CA ILE A 40 -7.24 0.97 -9.26
C ILE A 40 -7.81 0.38 -7.98
N GLU A 41 -7.15 -0.66 -7.42
CA GLU A 41 -7.72 -1.42 -6.30
C GLU A 41 -7.49 -0.74 -4.94
N GLN A 42 -6.42 0.06 -4.80
CA GLN A 42 -6.06 0.73 -3.54
C GLN A 42 -5.98 2.25 -3.67
N MET A 43 -5.14 2.77 -4.60
CA MET A 43 -4.77 4.18 -4.58
C MET A 43 -5.98 5.09 -4.83
N ILE A 44 -6.78 4.80 -5.85
CA ILE A 44 -7.96 5.59 -6.17
C ILE A 44 -9.06 5.44 -5.11
N PRO A 45 -9.48 4.22 -4.69
CA PRO A 45 -10.46 4.06 -3.62
C PRO A 45 -10.08 4.76 -2.31
N ILE A 46 -8.82 4.65 -1.90
CA ILE A 46 -8.34 5.29 -0.66
C ILE A 46 -8.38 6.81 -0.76
N GLN A 47 -8.01 7.40 -1.92
CA GLN A 47 -8.08 8.85 -2.11
C GLN A 47 -9.53 9.35 -2.07
N MET A 48 -10.45 8.65 -2.74
CA MET A 48 -11.88 8.94 -2.70
C MET A 48 -12.41 8.90 -1.27
N PHE A 49 -12.15 7.80 -0.57
CA PHE A 49 -12.59 7.61 0.81
C PHE A 49 -12.09 8.71 1.76
N LEU A 50 -10.79 9.03 1.71
CA LEU A 50 -10.23 10.09 2.55
C LEU A 50 -10.83 11.46 2.23
N PHE A 51 -11.04 11.77 0.95
CA PHE A 51 -11.68 13.01 0.54
C PHE A 51 -13.12 13.10 1.07
N ASP A 52 -13.91 12.05 0.92
CA ASP A 52 -15.30 12.01 1.37
C ASP A 52 -15.40 12.23 2.89
N LYS A 53 -14.55 11.53 3.66
CA LYS A 53 -14.55 11.69 5.13
C LYS A 53 -14.07 13.07 5.58
N TRP A 54 -13.00 13.58 4.99
CA TRP A 54 -12.45 14.88 5.37
C TRP A 54 -13.31 16.06 4.92
N SER A 55 -13.99 15.94 3.79
CA SER A 55 -14.86 17.00 3.28
C SER A 55 -16.04 17.31 4.22
N VAL A 56 -16.49 16.33 5.02
CA VAL A 56 -17.53 16.49 6.05
C VAL A 56 -16.97 16.68 7.46
N GLY A 57 -15.64 16.80 7.59
CA GLY A 57 -14.96 17.03 8.87
C GLY A 57 -14.81 15.80 9.76
N ASN A 58 -14.95 14.59 9.19
CA ASN A 58 -14.64 13.34 9.86
C ASN A 58 -13.16 13.00 9.63
N LEU A 59 -12.31 13.10 10.67
CA LEU A 59 -10.84 13.10 10.52
C LEU A 59 -10.18 11.75 10.81
N PHE A 60 -10.77 10.92 11.68
CA PHE A 60 -10.05 9.81 12.28
C PHE A 60 -10.71 8.44 12.13
N TYR A 61 -12.02 8.35 12.38
CA TYR A 61 -12.72 7.08 12.52
C TYR A 61 -13.96 7.00 11.64
N ALA A 62 -14.19 5.84 11.03
CA ALA A 62 -15.38 5.57 10.25
C ALA A 62 -15.80 4.10 10.37
N THR A 63 -17.12 3.83 10.43
CA THR A 63 -17.67 2.47 10.52
C THR A 63 -17.70 1.75 9.17
N ASP A 64 -17.62 2.49 8.08
CA ASP A 64 -17.53 2.00 6.69
C ASP A 64 -16.08 1.85 6.19
N PHE A 65 -15.09 2.07 7.04
CA PHE A 65 -13.70 1.69 6.76
C PHE A 65 -13.53 0.18 7.06
N GLY A 66 -13.83 -0.65 6.08
CA GLY A 66 -13.92 -2.09 6.25
C GLY A 66 -14.97 -2.47 7.31
N LEU A 67 -14.58 -3.17 8.38
CA LEU A 67 -15.45 -3.48 9.51
C LEU A 67 -15.62 -2.33 10.52
N GLY A 68 -14.99 -1.21 10.25
CA GLY A 68 -14.89 -0.03 11.11
C GLY A 68 -13.49 0.14 11.70
N GLY A 69 -12.95 1.36 11.66
CA GLY A 69 -11.60 1.58 12.13
C GLY A 69 -11.08 3.01 12.08
N ASP A 70 -9.88 3.17 12.60
CA ASP A 70 -9.07 4.38 12.52
C ASP A 70 -8.43 4.48 11.12
N PHE A 71 -9.13 5.09 10.20
CA PHE A 71 -8.62 5.27 8.85
C PHE A 71 -7.46 6.26 8.78
N PHE A 72 -7.36 7.21 9.71
CA PHE A 72 -6.25 8.16 9.73
C PHE A 72 -4.92 7.45 9.99
N THR A 73 -4.85 6.66 11.05
CA THR A 73 -3.65 5.90 11.39
C THR A 73 -3.38 4.78 10.39
N ASP A 74 -4.39 3.98 10.07
CA ASP A 74 -4.23 2.79 9.20
C ASP A 74 -3.91 3.17 7.74
N LEU A 75 -4.29 4.36 7.24
CA LEU A 75 -3.95 4.85 5.90
C LEU A 75 -2.75 5.81 5.86
N SER A 76 -2.00 5.96 6.95
CA SER A 76 -0.81 6.81 7.02
C SER A 76 0.35 6.33 6.14
N TYR A 77 0.37 5.05 5.78
CA TYR A 77 1.28 4.52 4.77
C TYR A 77 1.01 5.10 3.38
N TYR A 78 -0.25 5.47 3.07
CA TYR A 78 -0.67 5.97 1.77
C TYR A 78 -0.77 7.48 1.74
N PHE A 79 -1.90 8.04 2.19
CA PHE A 79 -2.27 9.43 1.93
C PHE A 79 -2.69 10.22 3.16
N SER A 80 -3.06 9.60 4.28
CA SER A 80 -3.66 10.32 5.41
C SER A 80 -2.69 11.31 6.08
N THR A 81 -1.38 11.09 6.00
CA THR A 81 -0.35 12.03 6.45
C THR A 81 0.38 12.73 5.30
N ASN A 82 0.08 12.36 4.04
CA ASN A 82 0.79 12.85 2.87
C ASN A 82 0.47 14.32 2.59
N ILE A 83 1.47 15.20 2.74
CA ILE A 83 1.31 16.65 2.60
C ILE A 83 0.78 17.04 1.22
N LEU A 84 1.28 16.39 0.16
CA LEU A 84 0.88 16.71 -1.20
C LEU A 84 -0.58 16.34 -1.46
N PHE A 85 -1.02 15.21 -0.90
CA PHE A 85 -2.42 14.81 -0.99
C PHE A 85 -3.33 15.70 -0.14
N ILE A 86 -2.92 16.08 1.07
CA ILE A 86 -3.67 17.02 1.92
C ILE A 86 -3.86 18.36 1.19
N ILE A 87 -2.81 18.88 0.57
CA ILE A 87 -2.90 20.11 -0.24
C ILE A 87 -3.86 19.91 -1.43
N ASN A 88 -3.78 18.77 -2.12
CA ASN A 88 -4.69 18.43 -3.20
C ASN A 88 -6.15 18.42 -2.75
N VAL A 89 -6.45 17.77 -1.63
CA VAL A 89 -7.82 17.77 -1.04
C VAL A 89 -8.29 19.19 -0.74
N LEU A 90 -7.47 20.02 -0.12
CA LEU A 90 -7.80 21.41 0.15
C LEU A 90 -8.05 22.20 -1.14
N CYS A 91 -7.24 22.00 -2.18
CA CYS A 91 -7.45 22.60 -3.49
C CYS A 91 -8.78 22.15 -4.13
N ILE A 92 -9.11 20.86 -4.06
CA ILE A 92 -10.39 20.36 -4.59
C ILE A 92 -11.57 20.96 -3.83
N ILE A 93 -11.52 21.04 -2.50
CA ILE A 93 -12.54 21.65 -1.68
C ILE A 93 -12.75 23.12 -2.08
N LEU A 94 -11.66 23.88 -2.23
CA LEU A 94 -11.71 25.27 -2.68
C LEU A 94 -12.27 25.39 -4.10
N LEU A 95 -11.84 24.52 -5.03
CA LEU A 95 -12.36 24.54 -6.40
C LEU A 95 -13.87 24.24 -6.47
N LYS A 96 -14.36 23.33 -5.61
CA LYS A 96 -15.82 23.03 -5.51
C LYS A 96 -16.65 24.22 -5.09
N THR A 97 -16.08 25.23 -4.44
CA THR A 97 -16.82 26.48 -4.10
C THR A 97 -17.00 27.42 -5.31
N ILE A 98 -16.18 27.21 -6.36
CA ILE A 98 -16.13 28.08 -7.55
C ILE A 98 -16.80 27.41 -8.75
N ILE A 99 -16.55 26.11 -8.93
CA ILE A 99 -17.02 25.33 -10.07
C ILE A 99 -17.66 24.01 -9.60
N HIS A 100 -18.67 23.56 -10.35
CA HIS A 100 -19.29 22.27 -10.07
C HIS A 100 -18.36 21.13 -10.48
N ILE A 101 -17.85 20.35 -9.50
CA ILE A 101 -16.97 19.20 -9.70
C ILE A 101 -17.64 17.95 -9.12
N ASN A 102 -17.85 16.94 -9.94
CA ASN A 102 -18.34 15.65 -9.48
C ASN A 102 -17.18 14.83 -8.89
N THR A 103 -16.97 14.95 -7.58
CA THR A 103 -15.93 14.20 -6.83
C THR A 103 -16.33 12.76 -6.47
N GLN A 104 -17.58 12.37 -6.72
CA GLN A 104 -18.08 11.01 -6.54
C GLN A 104 -17.72 10.11 -7.73
N GLY A 105 -17.36 10.70 -8.87
CA GLY A 105 -17.02 9.96 -10.08
C GLY A 105 -15.57 9.47 -10.08
N LEU A 106 -15.37 8.18 -10.39
CA LEU A 106 -14.05 7.54 -10.53
C LEU A 106 -13.15 8.26 -11.53
N LEU A 107 -13.72 8.67 -12.68
CA LEU A 107 -12.96 9.35 -13.73
C LEU A 107 -12.30 10.64 -13.23
N PHE A 108 -12.98 11.40 -12.35
CA PHE A 108 -12.40 12.60 -11.76
C PHE A 108 -11.08 12.30 -11.03
N TRP A 109 -11.05 11.26 -10.20
CA TRP A 109 -9.86 10.90 -9.43
C TRP A 109 -8.72 10.38 -10.30
N MET A 110 -9.03 9.69 -11.38
CA MET A 110 -8.04 9.19 -12.33
C MET A 110 -7.43 10.30 -13.18
N VAL A 111 -8.24 11.30 -13.58
CA VAL A 111 -7.73 12.54 -14.22
C VAL A 111 -6.93 13.37 -13.22
N ASN A 112 -7.42 13.51 -11.98
CA ASN A 112 -6.68 14.18 -10.90
C ASN A 112 -5.31 13.55 -10.66
N ALA A 113 -5.19 12.22 -10.72
CA ALA A 113 -3.91 11.53 -10.58
C ALA A 113 -2.89 11.97 -11.65
N LEU A 114 -3.33 12.13 -12.92
CA LEU A 114 -2.48 12.64 -13.99
C LEU A 114 -2.07 14.10 -13.76
N VAL A 115 -3.02 14.96 -13.41
CA VAL A 115 -2.77 16.38 -13.14
C VAL A 115 -1.77 16.54 -11.98
N ILE A 116 -1.99 15.80 -10.89
CA ILE A 116 -1.08 15.81 -9.73
C ILE A 116 0.30 15.25 -10.09
N SER A 117 0.40 14.24 -10.96
CA SER A 117 1.69 13.74 -11.44
C SER A 117 2.47 14.83 -12.17
N ILE A 118 1.82 15.59 -13.07
CA ILE A 118 2.44 16.69 -13.81
C ILE A 118 2.94 17.79 -12.85
N ILE A 119 2.12 18.17 -11.87
CA ILE A 119 2.48 19.17 -10.86
C ILE A 119 3.64 18.69 -9.98
N LYS A 120 3.59 17.44 -9.50
CA LYS A 120 4.64 16.82 -8.69
C LYS A 120 5.96 16.73 -9.45
N ALA A 121 5.95 16.33 -10.71
CA ALA A 121 7.15 16.31 -11.55
C ALA A 121 7.75 17.71 -11.72
N SER A 122 6.93 18.74 -11.93
CA SER A 122 7.39 20.13 -11.97
C SER A 122 8.08 20.55 -10.67
N LEU A 123 7.48 20.23 -9.52
CA LEU A 123 8.05 20.53 -8.20
C LEU A 123 9.34 19.73 -7.95
N ALA A 124 9.38 18.46 -8.33
CA ALA A 124 10.56 17.60 -8.23
C ALA A 124 11.72 18.11 -9.08
N MET A 125 11.42 18.55 -10.32
CA MET A 125 12.43 19.21 -11.17
C MET A 125 12.93 20.51 -10.55
N TYR A 126 12.08 21.31 -9.95
CA TYR A 126 12.48 22.53 -9.27
C TYR A 126 13.41 22.23 -8.07
N CYS A 127 13.06 21.26 -7.23
CA CYS A 127 13.92 20.86 -6.10
C CYS A 127 15.28 20.31 -6.57
N THR A 128 15.27 19.50 -7.63
CA THR A 128 16.49 18.98 -8.26
C THR A 128 17.32 20.11 -8.86
N TYR A 129 16.68 21.08 -9.51
CA TYR A 129 17.33 22.26 -10.04
C TYR A 129 18.03 23.09 -8.94
N LEU A 130 17.40 23.28 -7.78
CA LEU A 130 18.00 24.00 -6.65
C LEU A 130 19.33 23.34 -6.21
N TYR A 131 19.33 22.03 -6.05
CA TYR A 131 20.52 21.25 -5.74
C TYR A 131 21.57 21.34 -6.84
N SER A 132 21.16 21.02 -8.07
CA SER A 132 22.02 20.99 -9.24
C SER A 132 22.66 22.36 -9.54
N LYS A 133 21.88 23.45 -9.40
CA LYS A 133 22.37 24.83 -9.57
C LYS A 133 23.38 25.21 -8.47
N PHE A 134 23.19 24.70 -7.27
CA PHE A 134 24.11 24.93 -6.17
C PHE A 134 25.50 24.33 -6.44
N ILE A 135 25.56 23.10 -6.97
CA ILE A 135 26.84 22.39 -7.25
C ILE A 135 27.42 22.70 -8.62
N SER A 136 26.59 22.84 -9.66
CA SER A 136 27.07 23.08 -11.02
C SER A 136 27.37 24.53 -11.34
N ARG A 137 26.70 25.49 -10.68
CA ARG A 137 26.73 26.94 -10.95
C ARG A 137 26.27 27.31 -12.37
N ASN A 138 25.66 26.38 -13.11
CA ASN A 138 25.19 26.58 -14.48
C ASN A 138 23.70 26.30 -14.56
N THR A 139 22.90 27.21 -15.10
CA THR A 139 21.44 27.11 -15.15
C THR A 139 21.00 26.03 -16.12
N TRP A 140 21.53 26.03 -17.35
CA TRP A 140 21.18 25.09 -18.39
C TRP A 140 21.50 23.65 -17.99
N ILE A 141 22.72 23.40 -17.52
CA ILE A 141 23.12 22.08 -17.02
C ILE A 141 22.21 21.60 -15.86
N SER A 142 21.80 22.53 -15.00
CA SER A 142 20.93 22.19 -13.87
C SER A 142 19.51 21.83 -14.29
N ILE A 143 19.01 22.44 -15.37
CA ILE A 143 17.72 22.07 -15.98
C ILE A 143 17.81 20.66 -16.59
N ILE A 144 18.88 20.35 -17.30
CA ILE A 144 19.11 19.01 -17.85
C ILE A 144 19.17 17.97 -16.74
N MET A 145 19.97 18.18 -15.69
CA MET A 145 20.04 17.26 -14.54
C MET A 145 18.67 17.00 -13.93
N ALA A 146 17.87 18.05 -13.73
CA ALA A 146 16.54 17.96 -13.17
C ALA A 146 15.61 17.14 -14.09
N PHE A 147 15.67 17.40 -15.39
CA PHE A 147 14.88 16.67 -16.38
C PHE A 147 15.25 15.18 -16.44
N LEU A 148 16.55 14.86 -16.54
CA LEU A 148 17.02 13.47 -16.62
C LEU A 148 16.64 12.65 -15.40
N PHE A 149 16.65 13.22 -14.22
CA PHE A 149 16.26 12.53 -13.01
C PHE A 149 14.77 12.31 -12.96
N VAL A 150 13.97 13.39 -13.09
CA VAL A 150 12.52 13.32 -12.86
C VAL A 150 11.78 12.67 -14.02
N MET A 151 12.16 12.93 -15.27
CA MET A 151 11.55 12.29 -16.44
C MET A 151 12.23 10.96 -16.79
N SER A 152 12.67 10.21 -15.77
CA SER A 152 13.20 8.86 -15.91
C SER A 152 12.09 7.80 -15.84
N PRO A 153 12.29 6.60 -16.40
CA PRO A 153 11.33 5.48 -16.32
C PRO A 153 10.81 5.20 -14.92
N LEU A 154 11.67 5.31 -13.92
CA LEU A 154 11.32 5.06 -12.52
C LEU A 154 10.25 6.01 -11.97
N TYR A 155 10.28 7.30 -12.35
CA TYR A 155 9.25 8.25 -11.95
C TYR A 155 7.87 7.80 -12.42
N TYR A 156 7.77 7.40 -13.70
CA TYR A 156 6.50 6.95 -14.27
C TYR A 156 6.01 5.67 -13.63
N ARG A 157 6.91 4.71 -13.36
CA ARG A 157 6.57 3.49 -12.63
C ARG A 157 5.96 3.81 -11.27
N PHE A 158 6.61 4.68 -10.51
CA PHE A 158 6.12 5.04 -9.17
C PHE A 158 4.79 5.79 -9.23
N THR A 159 4.68 6.80 -10.08
CA THR A 159 3.50 7.66 -10.08
C THR A 159 2.25 6.98 -10.65
N VAL A 160 2.39 5.97 -11.53
CA VAL A 160 1.26 5.21 -12.08
C VAL A 160 0.71 4.19 -11.09
N TYR A 161 1.57 3.46 -10.39
CA TYR A 161 1.13 2.38 -9.50
C TYR A 161 0.98 2.82 -8.04
N TRP A 162 1.91 3.65 -7.55
CA TRP A 162 1.98 4.10 -6.15
C TRP A 162 2.29 5.59 -6.11
N PRO A 163 1.30 6.47 -6.34
CA PRO A 163 1.56 7.90 -6.51
C PRO A 163 2.42 8.54 -5.41
N PHE A 164 2.29 8.09 -4.16
CA PHE A 164 3.09 8.61 -3.04
C PHE A 164 4.56 8.17 -3.08
N PHE A 165 4.93 7.12 -3.83
CA PHE A 165 6.34 6.73 -4.02
C PHE A 165 7.10 7.79 -4.81
N SER A 166 6.45 8.48 -5.75
CA SER A 166 7.10 9.52 -6.55
C SER A 166 7.46 10.77 -5.74
N ASP A 167 7.00 10.90 -4.50
CA ASP A 167 7.34 12.04 -3.63
C ASP A 167 8.82 12.08 -3.26
N VAL A 168 9.54 10.96 -3.30
CA VAL A 168 11.00 10.93 -3.08
C VAL A 168 11.77 11.78 -4.09
N PHE A 169 11.23 11.97 -5.30
CA PHE A 169 11.82 12.83 -6.33
C PHE A 169 11.81 14.32 -5.94
N ILE A 170 10.94 14.72 -5.01
CA ILE A 170 10.89 16.06 -4.42
C ILE A 170 11.81 16.11 -3.20
N TRP A 171 11.62 15.17 -2.27
CA TRP A 171 12.22 15.25 -0.95
C TRP A 171 13.71 14.94 -0.93
N MET A 172 14.20 13.98 -1.73
CA MET A 172 15.63 13.64 -1.75
C MET A 172 16.50 14.80 -2.26
N PRO A 173 16.23 15.41 -3.43
CA PRO A 173 17.03 16.54 -3.89
C PRO A 173 17.00 17.74 -2.93
N LEU A 174 15.83 17.99 -2.31
CA LEU A 174 15.69 19.05 -1.32
C LEU A 174 16.52 18.77 -0.07
N LEU A 175 16.55 17.52 0.39
CA LEU A 175 17.38 17.07 1.51
C LEU A 175 18.87 17.30 1.20
N LEU A 176 19.36 16.83 0.05
CA LEU A 176 20.75 17.00 -0.35
C LEU A 176 21.12 18.48 -0.54
N PHE A 177 20.22 19.29 -1.10
CA PHE A 177 20.41 20.75 -1.19
C PHE A 177 20.50 21.39 0.20
N SER A 178 19.65 21.00 1.12
CA SER A 178 19.67 21.52 2.49
C SER A 178 20.98 21.18 3.21
N ILE A 179 21.52 19.96 3.01
CA ILE A 179 22.80 19.52 3.59
C ILE A 179 23.95 20.35 3.01
N GLU A 180 24.07 20.47 1.68
CA GLU A 180 25.13 21.26 1.04
C GLU A 180 25.09 22.75 1.46
N ARG A 181 23.85 23.30 1.50
CA ARG A 181 23.66 24.68 1.95
C ARG A 181 24.06 24.87 3.41
N THR A 182 23.81 23.88 4.26
CA THR A 182 24.22 23.91 5.65
C THR A 182 25.72 23.86 5.78
N LEU A 183 26.40 22.90 5.13
CA LEU A 183 27.87 22.78 5.19
C LEU A 183 28.61 24.03 4.71
N GLN A 184 28.15 24.63 3.57
CA GLN A 184 28.84 25.76 2.94
C GLN A 184 28.34 27.13 3.40
N LYS A 185 27.15 27.22 4.01
CA LYS A 185 26.57 28.52 4.43
C LYS A 185 26.13 28.56 5.89
N GLN A 186 26.28 27.50 6.63
CA GLN A 186 25.85 27.35 8.04
C GLN A 186 24.39 27.80 8.26
N LYS A 187 23.45 27.34 7.38
CA LYS A 187 22.04 27.69 7.45
C LYS A 187 21.23 26.42 7.68
N PHE A 188 20.89 26.13 8.94
CA PHE A 188 20.22 24.90 9.38
C PHE A 188 18.69 24.89 9.17
N GLY A 189 18.04 26.05 9.09
CA GLY A 189 16.57 26.11 9.04
C GLY A 189 15.95 25.31 7.91
N LEU A 190 16.54 25.34 6.68
CA LEU A 190 16.02 24.54 5.57
C LEU A 190 16.17 23.03 5.85
N PHE A 191 17.25 22.59 6.47
CA PHE A 191 17.47 21.20 6.80
C PHE A 191 16.42 20.69 7.81
N ILE A 192 16.18 21.46 8.89
CA ILE A 192 15.14 21.13 9.90
C ILE A 192 13.77 21.02 9.23
N VAL A 193 13.38 22.03 8.44
CA VAL A 193 12.10 22.03 7.72
C VAL A 193 12.01 20.84 6.76
N THR A 194 13.08 20.52 6.03
CA THR A 194 13.06 19.38 5.10
C THR A 194 12.89 18.05 5.85
N ILE A 195 13.60 17.83 6.96
CA ILE A 195 13.40 16.64 7.79
C ILE A 195 11.96 16.57 8.30
N THR A 196 11.43 17.69 8.81
CA THR A 196 10.02 17.77 9.27
C THR A 196 9.05 17.33 8.18
N LEU A 197 9.19 17.88 6.97
CA LEU A 197 8.31 17.57 5.84
C LEU A 197 8.45 16.11 5.37
N ILE A 198 9.66 15.58 5.33
CA ILE A 198 9.93 14.17 5.00
C ILE A 198 9.21 13.25 5.98
N MET A 199 9.33 13.50 7.27
CA MET A 199 8.72 12.68 8.32
C MET A 199 7.19 12.74 8.29
N ILE A 200 6.61 13.92 8.09
CA ILE A 200 5.16 14.09 7.98
C ILE A 200 4.64 13.38 6.75
N ASN A 201 5.31 13.51 5.60
CA ASN A 201 4.78 13.10 4.31
C ASN A 201 4.51 11.60 4.21
N ASN A 202 5.47 10.79 4.66
CA ASN A 202 5.32 9.34 4.64
C ASN A 202 6.40 8.67 5.50
N PHE A 203 6.01 7.93 6.55
CA PHE A 203 6.95 7.31 7.48
C PHE A 203 7.85 6.25 6.82
N TYR A 204 7.35 5.53 5.82
CA TYR A 204 8.10 4.48 5.12
C TYR A 204 9.26 5.07 4.32
N PHE A 205 9.00 6.09 3.48
CA PHE A 205 10.07 6.76 2.74
C PHE A 205 10.92 7.70 3.60
N ALA A 206 10.42 8.15 4.75
CA ALA A 206 11.25 8.85 5.72
C ALA A 206 12.43 7.99 6.17
N TYR A 207 12.25 6.68 6.36
CA TYR A 207 13.32 5.75 6.67
C TYR A 207 14.41 5.73 5.58
N TYR A 208 14.02 5.59 4.29
CA TYR A 208 14.96 5.66 3.16
C TYR A 208 15.74 6.98 3.13
N LEU A 209 15.02 8.09 3.25
CA LEU A 209 15.61 9.43 3.15
C LEU A 209 16.51 9.75 4.35
N CYS A 210 16.21 9.22 5.52
CA CYS A 210 17.10 9.33 6.68
C CYS A 210 18.41 8.56 6.47
N LEU A 211 18.35 7.33 5.94
CA LEU A 211 19.56 6.56 5.60
C LEU A 211 20.42 7.29 4.57
N ILE A 212 19.78 7.79 3.50
CA ILE A 212 20.45 8.56 2.44
C ILE A 212 21.08 9.85 3.01
N GLY A 213 20.30 10.59 3.80
CA GLY A 213 20.74 11.83 4.41
C GLY A 213 21.93 11.63 5.35
N ALA A 214 21.84 10.63 6.23
CA ALA A 214 22.93 10.26 7.14
C ALA A 214 24.19 9.82 6.37
N GLY A 215 24.03 8.92 5.40
CA GLY A 215 25.13 8.48 4.53
C GLY A 215 25.78 9.63 3.77
N TYR A 216 24.98 10.54 3.20
CA TYR A 216 25.50 11.71 2.48
C TYR A 216 26.20 12.69 3.42
N ILE A 217 25.68 12.95 4.63
CA ILE A 217 26.34 13.79 5.64
C ILE A 217 27.70 13.19 6.01
N LEU A 218 27.76 11.88 6.30
CA LEU A 218 29.01 11.20 6.64
C LEU A 218 30.04 11.29 5.50
N LEU A 219 29.62 11.01 4.26
CA LEU A 219 30.50 11.17 3.10
C LEU A 219 31.01 12.59 2.93
N ARG A 220 30.17 13.60 3.13
CA ARG A 220 30.55 15.02 3.01
C ARG A 220 31.44 15.48 4.17
N ILE A 221 31.34 14.86 5.34
CA ILE A 221 32.25 15.10 6.47
C ILE A 221 33.63 14.48 6.20
N ILE A 222 33.67 13.30 5.59
CA ILE A 222 34.93 12.63 5.20
C ILE A 222 35.57 13.38 4.02
N PHE A 223 34.81 13.54 2.92
CA PHE A 223 35.25 14.21 1.69
C PHE A 223 34.79 15.67 1.69
N ARG A 224 35.64 16.57 2.28
CA ARG A 224 35.32 18.00 2.38
C ARG A 224 35.50 18.72 1.06
N HIS A 225 34.56 19.60 0.79
CA HIS A 225 34.70 20.60 -0.26
C HIS A 225 35.43 21.85 0.30
N SER A 226 36.24 22.51 -0.54
CA SER A 226 37.00 23.72 -0.12
C SER A 226 36.13 24.87 0.43
N LYS A 227 34.84 24.87 0.09
CA LYS A 227 33.85 25.87 0.57
C LYS A 227 33.14 25.48 1.86
N ASP A 228 33.42 24.31 2.43
CA ASP A 228 32.78 23.86 3.68
C ASP A 228 33.37 24.67 4.84
N ILE A 229 32.50 25.39 5.56
CA ILE A 229 32.90 26.31 6.65
C ILE A 229 32.75 25.70 8.04
N ILE A 230 31.98 24.60 8.20
CA ILE A 230 31.74 23.97 9.50
C ILE A 230 32.80 22.91 9.78
N PRO A 231 33.50 22.90 10.93
CA PRO A 231 34.42 21.81 11.33
C PRO A 231 33.70 20.45 11.39
N ARG A 232 34.43 19.33 11.12
CA ARG A 232 33.86 17.97 11.00
C ARG A 232 33.00 17.54 12.21
N GLY A 233 33.59 17.50 13.41
CA GLY A 233 32.88 17.07 14.63
C GLY A 233 31.69 17.98 14.96
N LYS A 234 31.83 19.28 14.80
CA LYS A 234 30.77 20.26 15.00
C LYS A 234 29.64 20.09 13.98
N ALA A 235 29.97 19.75 12.73
CA ALA A 235 28.95 19.48 11.71
C ALA A 235 28.08 18.28 12.10
N LEU A 236 28.69 17.15 12.55
CA LEU A 236 27.97 15.97 12.96
C LEU A 236 26.97 16.26 14.08
N ILE A 237 27.44 16.92 15.16
CA ILE A 237 26.59 17.29 16.31
C ILE A 237 25.43 18.21 15.87
N LEU A 238 25.72 19.24 15.07
CA LEU A 238 24.68 20.18 14.66
C LEU A 238 23.66 19.55 13.71
N PHE A 239 24.06 18.63 12.82
CA PHE A 239 23.13 17.87 12.00
C PHE A 239 22.29 16.92 12.84
N ALA A 240 22.86 16.24 13.84
CA ALA A 240 22.12 15.37 14.75
C ALA A 240 21.05 16.17 15.53
N ILE A 241 21.42 17.30 16.13
CA ILE A 241 20.46 18.18 16.83
C ILE A 241 19.36 18.65 15.87
N SER A 242 19.75 19.08 14.66
CA SER A 242 18.79 19.55 13.66
C SER A 242 17.83 18.45 13.17
N ALA A 243 18.31 17.20 13.07
CA ALA A 243 17.48 16.05 12.70
C ALA A 243 16.50 15.71 13.83
N ILE A 244 16.94 15.74 15.10
CA ILE A 244 16.08 15.54 16.28
C ILE A 244 14.99 16.62 16.33
N LEU A 245 15.33 17.88 16.10
CA LEU A 245 14.36 18.97 16.05
C LEU A 245 13.36 18.77 14.90
N GLY A 246 13.82 18.36 13.71
CA GLY A 246 12.96 18.06 12.59
C GLY A 246 12.00 16.90 12.86
N LEU A 247 12.49 15.83 13.51
CA LEU A 247 11.67 14.72 13.98
C LEU A 247 10.63 15.19 15.03
N GLY A 248 11.09 15.96 16.03
CA GLY A 248 10.19 16.51 17.06
C GLY A 248 9.05 17.34 16.46
N ASN A 249 9.34 18.18 15.48
CA ASN A 249 8.34 18.99 14.77
C ASN A 249 7.25 18.16 14.07
N SER A 250 7.55 16.93 13.67
CA SER A 250 6.71 16.07 12.85
C SER A 250 5.88 15.05 13.64
N LEU A 251 6.09 14.92 14.95
CA LEU A 251 5.54 13.82 15.76
C LEU A 251 4.02 13.75 15.71
N PHE A 252 3.31 14.87 15.56
CA PHE A 252 1.85 14.89 15.46
C PHE A 252 1.27 14.08 14.27
N MET A 253 2.08 13.79 13.25
CA MET A 253 1.75 12.92 12.13
C MET A 253 2.62 11.64 12.11
N PHE A 254 3.94 11.81 12.23
CA PHE A 254 4.90 10.72 12.10
C PHE A 254 4.68 9.62 13.14
N PHE A 255 4.35 9.96 14.37
CA PHE A 255 4.08 8.99 15.44
C PHE A 255 2.97 8.01 15.04
N HIS A 256 1.87 8.51 14.47
CA HIS A 256 0.74 7.69 14.06
C HIS A 256 1.09 6.78 12.88
N GLY A 257 1.95 7.24 11.98
CA GLY A 257 2.50 6.40 10.91
C GLY A 257 3.32 5.22 11.44
N VAL A 258 4.19 5.46 12.39
CA VAL A 258 4.97 4.39 13.06
C VAL A 258 4.05 3.48 13.87
N GLN A 259 3.08 4.02 14.58
CA GLN A 259 2.10 3.25 15.35
C GLN A 259 1.27 2.33 14.45
N SER A 260 0.86 2.80 13.27
CA SER A 260 0.18 2.00 12.25
C SER A 260 1.00 0.76 11.86
N PHE A 261 2.29 0.95 11.59
CA PHE A 261 3.19 -0.16 11.27
C PHE A 261 3.34 -1.16 12.43
N LEU A 262 3.48 -0.67 13.66
CA LEU A 262 3.61 -1.52 14.85
C LEU A 262 2.32 -2.27 15.20
N ASN A 263 1.17 -1.71 14.88
CA ASN A 263 -0.15 -2.34 15.10
C ASN A 263 -0.54 -3.32 13.99
N ASN A 264 0.28 -3.50 12.95
CA ASN A 264 -0.01 -4.42 11.85
C ASN A 264 0.46 -5.84 12.18
N ARG A 265 -0.29 -6.84 11.71
CA ARG A 265 0.10 -8.25 11.79
C ARG A 265 0.95 -8.61 10.57
N ARG A 266 2.25 -8.36 10.62
CA ARG A 266 3.18 -8.87 9.61
C ARG A 266 4.13 -9.88 10.21
N VAL A 267 4.28 -11.01 9.51
CA VAL A 267 5.29 -12.01 9.87
C VAL A 267 6.66 -11.48 9.41
N PRO A 268 7.69 -11.53 10.27
CA PRO A 268 9.05 -11.20 9.84
C PRO A 268 9.45 -12.04 8.62
N PHE A 269 10.18 -11.44 7.69
CA PHE A 269 10.69 -12.14 6.53
C PHE A 269 11.70 -13.22 6.98
N SER A 270 11.42 -14.46 6.65
CA SER A 270 12.24 -15.63 7.02
C SER A 270 12.91 -16.30 5.81
N GLY A 271 12.78 -15.70 4.61
CA GLY A 271 13.37 -16.22 3.39
C GLY A 271 14.90 -16.10 3.36
N THR A 272 15.54 -16.99 2.64
CA THR A 272 16.97 -16.90 2.36
C THR A 272 17.24 -15.73 1.39
N VAL A 273 18.25 -14.94 1.69
CA VAL A 273 18.72 -13.85 0.83
C VAL A 273 20.03 -14.26 0.19
N ASN A 274 20.08 -14.30 -1.12
CA ASN A 274 21.30 -14.58 -1.85
C ASN A 274 22.36 -13.50 -1.60
N THR A 275 23.62 -13.85 -1.60
CA THR A 275 24.72 -12.88 -1.46
C THR A 275 24.78 -11.94 -2.65
N PHE A 276 24.58 -12.46 -3.87
CA PHE A 276 24.55 -11.72 -5.12
C PHE A 276 23.34 -12.14 -5.95
N GLU A 277 22.76 -11.20 -6.68
CA GLU A 277 21.75 -11.48 -7.70
C GLU A 277 22.35 -12.15 -8.93
N LYS A 278 21.54 -12.95 -9.62
CA LYS A 278 21.91 -13.48 -10.94
C LYS A 278 22.01 -12.33 -11.95
N LEU A 279 23.02 -12.41 -12.82
CA LEU A 279 23.14 -11.49 -13.94
C LEU A 279 22.13 -11.90 -15.02
N ASP A 280 20.98 -11.28 -14.99
CA ASP A 280 19.90 -11.47 -15.97
C ASP A 280 19.33 -10.12 -16.44
N ILE A 281 18.23 -10.17 -17.18
CA ILE A 281 17.56 -8.97 -17.67
C ILE A 281 17.02 -8.08 -16.55
N ASN A 282 16.67 -8.64 -15.38
CA ASN A 282 16.08 -7.90 -14.28
C ASN A 282 17.16 -7.22 -13.41
N THR A 283 18.44 -7.56 -13.64
CA THR A 283 19.57 -6.90 -13.01
C THR A 283 20.34 -5.99 -13.97
N ASN A 284 19.92 -5.93 -15.24
CA ASN A 284 20.57 -5.10 -16.25
C ASN A 284 20.16 -3.64 -16.14
N ILE A 285 21.12 -2.76 -15.86
CA ILE A 285 20.87 -1.32 -15.63
C ILE A 285 20.40 -0.53 -16.86
N PHE A 286 20.48 -1.11 -18.08
CA PHE A 286 20.03 -0.49 -19.33
C PHE A 286 18.67 -1.00 -19.81
N PHE A 287 18.29 -2.22 -19.42
CA PHE A 287 17.11 -2.91 -19.93
C PHE A 287 16.27 -3.55 -18.82
N ASP A 288 16.42 -3.09 -17.60
CA ASP A 288 15.57 -3.56 -16.49
C ASP A 288 14.09 -3.36 -16.86
N ASN A 289 13.34 -4.44 -16.76
CA ASN A 289 11.92 -4.46 -17.08
C ASN A 289 11.05 -3.83 -15.98
N TYR A 290 11.60 -3.54 -14.81
CA TYR A 290 10.81 -3.18 -13.65
C TYR A 290 11.01 -1.73 -13.19
N LEU A 291 12.23 -1.28 -12.88
CA LEU A 291 12.41 0.02 -12.24
C LEU A 291 13.36 0.97 -12.97
N ILE A 292 14.56 0.55 -13.37
CA ILE A 292 15.61 1.47 -13.78
C ILE A 292 16.10 1.23 -15.20
N VAL A 293 16.25 2.32 -15.96
CA VAL A 293 16.96 2.33 -17.23
C VAL A 293 17.91 3.50 -17.23
N LEU A 294 19.20 3.22 -17.14
CA LEU A 294 20.25 4.24 -17.19
C LEU A 294 20.65 4.54 -18.65
N LEU A 295 20.98 5.80 -18.92
CA LEU A 295 21.51 6.19 -20.21
C LEU A 295 22.96 5.70 -20.34
N PHE A 296 23.40 5.33 -21.56
CA PHE A 296 24.78 4.92 -21.85
C PHE A 296 25.81 5.95 -21.42
N LEU A 297 25.44 7.24 -21.43
CA LEU A 297 26.26 8.35 -20.99
C LEU A 297 26.71 8.22 -19.51
N THR A 298 25.98 7.44 -18.69
CA THR A 298 26.39 7.12 -17.32
C THR A 298 27.74 6.39 -17.33
N ILE A 299 27.86 5.35 -18.16
CA ILE A 299 29.11 4.58 -18.29
C ILE A 299 30.20 5.45 -18.94
N GLN A 300 29.85 6.19 -19.99
CA GLN A 300 30.79 7.13 -20.63
C GLN A 300 31.37 8.13 -19.61
N ALA A 301 30.51 8.71 -18.78
CA ALA A 301 30.94 9.64 -17.73
C ALA A 301 31.81 8.93 -16.68
N LEU A 302 31.50 7.73 -16.24
CA LEU A 302 32.34 6.95 -15.30
C LEU A 302 33.75 6.71 -15.90
N LEU A 303 33.86 6.46 -17.19
CA LEU A 303 35.15 6.21 -17.87
C LEU A 303 35.98 7.46 -18.12
N CYS A 304 35.40 8.66 -17.98
CA CYS A 304 36.11 9.93 -18.17
C CYS A 304 36.96 10.30 -16.93
N ILE A 305 37.98 9.50 -16.59
CA ILE A 305 38.81 9.63 -15.38
C ILE A 305 39.45 11.02 -15.26
N LYS A 306 39.80 11.70 -16.38
CA LYS A 306 40.36 13.06 -16.38
C LYS A 306 39.46 14.09 -15.71
N LEU A 307 38.16 13.87 -15.62
CA LEU A 307 37.18 14.75 -15.00
C LEU A 307 37.09 14.57 -13.47
N TYR A 308 37.68 13.52 -12.92
CA TYR A 308 37.70 13.23 -11.47
C TYR A 308 38.46 14.29 -10.66
N LYS A 309 39.26 15.16 -11.31
CA LYS A 309 39.85 16.32 -10.66
C LYS A 309 38.82 17.29 -10.07
N HIS A 310 37.59 17.29 -10.61
CA HIS A 310 36.52 18.15 -10.11
C HIS A 310 35.80 17.46 -8.95
N PHE A 311 35.67 18.09 -7.80
CA PHE A 311 35.16 17.54 -6.54
C PHE A 311 33.81 16.85 -6.71
N TYR A 312 32.77 17.53 -7.19
CA TYR A 312 31.45 16.95 -7.34
C TYR A 312 31.41 15.88 -8.43
N TYR A 313 32.17 16.01 -9.49
CA TYR A 313 32.28 14.98 -10.50
C TYR A 313 32.80 13.67 -9.89
N ARG A 314 33.93 13.73 -9.18
CA ARG A 314 34.51 12.58 -8.49
C ARG A 314 33.57 11.98 -7.48
N LEU A 315 32.88 12.82 -6.67
CA LEU A 315 31.91 12.35 -5.66
C LEU A 315 30.79 11.56 -6.33
N PHE A 316 30.15 12.10 -7.37
CA PHE A 316 29.04 11.43 -8.03
C PHE A 316 29.47 10.27 -8.91
N ALA A 317 30.67 10.27 -9.49
CA ALA A 317 31.21 9.12 -10.20
C ALA A 317 31.43 7.93 -9.24
N ILE A 318 32.03 8.18 -8.07
CA ILE A 318 32.23 7.14 -7.05
C ILE A 318 30.88 6.63 -6.53
N LEU A 319 29.95 7.51 -6.22
CA LEU A 319 28.61 7.13 -5.75
C LEU A 319 27.85 6.33 -6.81
N THR A 320 27.84 6.77 -8.06
CA THR A 320 27.17 6.04 -9.14
C THR A 320 27.75 4.64 -9.31
N PHE A 321 29.08 4.51 -9.35
CA PHE A 321 29.75 3.22 -9.46
C PHE A 321 29.45 2.33 -8.26
N ALA A 322 29.52 2.86 -7.04
CA ALA A 322 29.20 2.12 -5.83
C ALA A 322 27.75 1.61 -5.82
N PHE A 323 26.77 2.47 -6.16
CA PHE A 323 25.37 2.06 -6.21
C PHE A 323 25.04 1.11 -7.35
N ILE A 324 25.77 1.15 -8.48
CA ILE A 324 25.68 0.11 -9.51
C ILE A 324 26.13 -1.24 -8.91
N LEU A 325 27.26 -1.30 -8.21
CA LEU A 325 27.71 -2.55 -7.58
C LEU A 325 26.75 -3.03 -6.49
N LEU A 326 26.25 -2.12 -5.64
CA LEU A 326 25.30 -2.42 -4.57
C LEU A 326 23.94 -2.90 -5.11
N SER A 327 23.56 -2.55 -6.34
CA SER A 327 22.31 -3.04 -6.95
C SER A 327 22.32 -4.54 -7.26
N PHE A 328 23.48 -5.18 -7.21
CA PHE A 328 23.62 -6.63 -7.32
C PHE A 328 23.65 -7.37 -5.96
N VAL A 329 23.47 -6.66 -4.87
CA VAL A 329 23.53 -7.21 -3.51
C VAL A 329 22.16 -7.15 -2.86
N PRO A 330 21.36 -8.24 -2.84
CA PRO A 330 19.99 -8.26 -2.29
C PRO A 330 19.87 -7.83 -0.83
N PHE A 331 20.95 -7.98 -0.03
CA PHE A 331 20.99 -7.44 1.32
C PHE A 331 20.78 -5.92 1.38
N ILE A 332 21.24 -5.18 0.36
CA ILE A 332 21.02 -3.72 0.28
C ILE A 332 19.54 -3.42 0.01
N ASP A 333 18.90 -4.22 -0.85
CA ASP A 333 17.45 -4.13 -1.09
C ASP A 333 16.66 -4.38 0.20
N GLN A 334 17.10 -5.35 0.99
CA GLN A 334 16.53 -5.69 2.30
C GLN A 334 16.77 -4.58 3.34
N LEU A 335 18.01 -4.06 3.41
CA LEU A 335 18.38 -2.95 4.31
C LEU A 335 17.48 -1.73 4.08
N PHE A 336 17.30 -1.31 2.82
CA PHE A 336 16.43 -0.20 2.49
C PHE A 336 14.96 -0.51 2.76
N ASN A 337 14.53 -1.76 2.68
CA ASN A 337 13.16 -2.17 2.98
C ASN A 337 12.93 -2.53 4.48
N GLY A 338 13.72 -1.98 5.39
CA GLY A 338 13.56 -2.20 6.83
C GLY A 338 13.77 -3.64 7.26
N PHE A 339 14.72 -4.33 6.65
CA PHE A 339 15.05 -5.76 6.85
C PHE A 339 13.88 -6.72 6.55
N SER A 340 12.88 -6.28 5.80
CA SER A 340 11.84 -7.11 5.22
C SER A 340 12.33 -7.77 3.92
N ALA A 341 11.45 -8.35 3.10
CA ALA A 341 11.83 -8.94 1.82
C ALA A 341 12.60 -7.95 0.93
N PRO A 342 13.62 -8.39 0.17
CA PRO A 342 14.39 -7.52 -0.72
C PRO A 342 13.49 -6.78 -1.72
N GLN A 343 13.65 -5.46 -1.83
CA GLN A 343 12.87 -4.60 -2.74
C GLN A 343 13.76 -3.49 -3.30
N LYS A 344 13.84 -3.38 -4.62
CA LYS A 344 14.68 -2.38 -5.34
C LYS A 344 14.11 -0.95 -5.32
N ARG A 345 13.27 -0.60 -4.35
CA ARG A 345 12.60 0.72 -4.27
C ARG A 345 13.57 1.89 -4.06
N TRP A 346 14.80 1.64 -3.63
CA TRP A 346 15.85 2.63 -3.42
C TRP A 346 16.57 3.06 -4.72
N HIS A 347 16.31 2.44 -5.86
CA HIS A 347 16.99 2.71 -7.14
C HIS A 347 16.82 4.16 -7.65
N PHE A 348 15.90 4.94 -7.08
CA PHE A 348 15.83 6.39 -7.35
C PHE A 348 17.12 7.13 -6.97
N ILE A 349 17.90 6.60 -6.02
CA ILE A 349 19.23 7.13 -5.66
C ILE A 349 20.20 6.96 -6.83
N LEU A 350 20.21 5.78 -7.44
CA LEU A 350 21.05 5.48 -8.59
C LEU A 350 20.65 6.32 -9.81
N SER A 351 19.35 6.47 -10.05
CA SER A 351 18.82 7.34 -11.11
C SER A 351 19.25 8.80 -10.90
N PHE A 352 19.17 9.30 -9.67
CA PHE A 352 19.61 10.65 -9.31
C PHE A 352 21.11 10.84 -9.52
N ASN A 353 21.94 9.94 -8.99
CA ASN A 353 23.39 10.01 -9.12
C ASN A 353 23.83 9.99 -10.59
N SER A 354 23.21 9.14 -11.40
CA SER A 354 23.42 9.08 -12.86
C SER A 354 23.08 10.43 -13.53
N ALA A 355 21.92 10.98 -13.27
CA ALA A 355 21.48 12.25 -13.84
C ALA A 355 22.42 13.41 -13.48
N ILE A 356 22.87 13.48 -12.23
CA ILE A 356 23.83 14.48 -11.78
C ILE A 356 25.20 14.27 -12.44
N LEU A 357 25.68 13.04 -12.53
CA LEU A 357 26.96 12.71 -13.18
C LEU A 357 26.95 13.07 -14.66
N ILE A 358 25.89 12.73 -15.41
CA ILE A 358 25.74 13.11 -16.82
C ILE A 358 25.74 14.63 -16.99
N GLY A 359 25.04 15.37 -16.15
CA GLY A 359 25.05 16.82 -16.21
C GLY A 359 26.41 17.43 -15.89
N LEU A 360 27.17 16.86 -14.93
CA LEU A 360 28.54 17.29 -14.65
C LEU A 360 29.51 16.92 -15.81
N PHE A 361 29.28 15.79 -16.47
CA PHE A 361 29.98 15.43 -17.69
C PHE A 361 29.73 16.48 -18.78
N LEU A 362 28.49 16.86 -19.05
CA LEU A 362 28.15 17.94 -19.98
C LEU A 362 28.80 19.26 -19.62
N LYS A 363 28.90 19.60 -18.34
CA LYS A 363 29.54 20.83 -17.87
C LYS A 363 31.03 20.88 -18.25
N TYR A 364 31.71 19.75 -18.16
CA TYR A 364 33.18 19.69 -18.31
C TYR A 364 33.63 18.99 -19.61
N PHE A 365 32.74 18.43 -20.42
CA PHE A 365 33.13 17.61 -21.57
C PHE A 365 34.02 18.34 -22.57
N ARG A 366 33.79 19.63 -22.79
CA ARG A 366 34.66 20.44 -23.70
C ARG A 366 36.12 20.53 -23.27
N THR A 367 36.44 20.19 -22.01
CA THR A 367 37.83 20.10 -21.53
C THR A 367 38.51 18.77 -21.89
N LEU A 368 37.76 17.82 -22.42
CA LEU A 368 38.29 16.53 -22.85
C LEU A 368 39.06 16.68 -24.18
N LYS A 369 40.07 15.80 -24.33
CA LYS A 369 40.68 15.56 -25.65
C LYS A 369 39.78 14.63 -26.44
N VAL A 370 39.70 14.82 -27.76
CA VAL A 370 38.92 13.97 -28.68
C VAL A 370 39.19 12.47 -28.45
N LYS A 371 40.47 12.07 -28.34
CA LYS A 371 40.89 10.70 -28.06
C LYS A 371 40.26 10.15 -26.78
N SER A 372 40.20 10.93 -25.68
CA SER A 372 39.61 10.48 -24.40
C SER A 372 38.09 10.34 -24.50
N TYR A 373 37.43 11.22 -25.26
CA TYR A 373 35.99 11.11 -25.52
C TYR A 373 35.69 9.86 -26.34
N LEU A 374 36.40 9.64 -27.42
CA LEU A 374 36.22 8.47 -28.30
C LEU A 374 36.38 7.15 -27.53
N ILE A 375 37.48 7.02 -26.77
CA ILE A 375 37.71 5.79 -25.98
C ILE A 375 36.56 5.52 -25.02
N SER A 376 36.17 6.52 -24.21
CA SER A 376 35.08 6.36 -23.23
C SER A 376 33.74 6.11 -23.93
N ASN A 377 33.50 6.73 -25.07
CA ASN A 377 32.28 6.57 -25.83
C ASN A 377 32.17 5.17 -26.47
N ILE A 378 33.20 4.73 -27.16
CA ILE A 378 33.24 3.42 -27.83
C ILE A 378 33.05 2.30 -26.78
N ILE A 379 33.72 2.38 -25.62
CA ILE A 379 33.54 1.39 -24.57
C ILE A 379 32.09 1.39 -24.04
N ALA A 380 31.50 2.58 -23.81
CA ALA A 380 30.11 2.69 -23.36
C ALA A 380 29.12 2.13 -24.39
N GLU A 381 29.35 2.39 -25.69
CA GLU A 381 28.52 1.83 -26.77
C GLU A 381 28.69 0.31 -26.88
N ILE A 382 29.90 -0.22 -26.79
CA ILE A 382 30.14 -1.66 -26.78
C ILE A 382 29.37 -2.33 -25.65
N ILE A 383 29.41 -1.76 -24.45
CA ILE A 383 28.72 -2.31 -23.28
C ILE A 383 27.20 -2.33 -23.50
N ILE A 384 26.62 -1.24 -23.99
CA ILE A 384 25.16 -1.17 -24.17
C ILE A 384 24.69 -2.06 -25.33
N PHE A 385 25.42 -2.10 -26.46
CA PHE A 385 25.06 -2.95 -27.58
C PHE A 385 25.32 -4.43 -27.29
N ALA A 386 26.41 -4.77 -26.59
CA ALA A 386 26.63 -6.13 -26.12
C ALA A 386 25.51 -6.58 -25.17
N SER A 387 25.06 -5.73 -24.24
CA SER A 387 23.90 -6.00 -23.38
C SER A 387 22.62 -6.18 -24.22
N ALA A 388 22.39 -5.34 -25.23
CA ALA A 388 21.21 -5.44 -26.09
C ALA A 388 21.18 -6.78 -26.86
N ILE A 389 22.33 -7.21 -27.39
CA ILE A 389 22.47 -8.49 -28.10
C ILE A 389 22.27 -9.65 -27.12
N THR A 390 22.95 -9.67 -25.99
CA THR A 390 22.87 -10.76 -24.99
C THR A 390 21.44 -10.99 -24.50
N TYR A 391 20.67 -9.93 -24.29
CA TYR A 391 19.31 -10.01 -23.76
C TYR A 391 18.21 -9.88 -24.84
N HIS A 392 18.58 -9.88 -26.12
CA HIS A 392 17.66 -9.72 -27.27
C HIS A 392 16.74 -8.49 -27.13
N LYS A 393 17.30 -7.35 -26.69
CA LYS A 393 16.57 -6.09 -26.45
C LYS A 393 16.85 -5.05 -27.53
N PHE A 394 16.28 -5.23 -28.69
CA PHE A 394 16.37 -4.27 -29.80
C PHE A 394 15.25 -3.23 -29.69
N VAL A 395 15.50 -2.18 -28.92
CA VAL A 395 14.53 -1.10 -28.65
C VAL A 395 14.84 0.14 -29.48
N ALA A 396 13.80 0.88 -29.89
CA ALA A 396 13.92 1.99 -30.83
C ALA A 396 14.93 3.09 -30.40
N TRP A 397 15.06 3.37 -29.11
CA TRP A 397 15.98 4.40 -28.63
C TRP A 397 17.48 4.05 -28.80
N LEU A 398 17.83 2.78 -29.04
CA LEU A 398 19.23 2.39 -29.33
C LEU A 398 19.80 3.09 -30.58
N VAL A 399 18.96 3.41 -31.55
CA VAL A 399 19.37 4.17 -32.74
C VAL A 399 19.86 5.59 -32.39
N LEU A 400 19.35 6.18 -31.31
CA LEU A 400 19.78 7.50 -30.88
C LEU A 400 21.14 7.48 -30.17
N VAL A 401 21.63 6.32 -29.71
CA VAL A 401 22.91 6.21 -28.99
C VAL A 401 24.08 6.71 -29.86
N PRO A 402 24.35 6.13 -31.08
CA PRO A 402 25.42 6.62 -31.95
C PRO A 402 25.17 8.05 -32.44
N ILE A 403 23.90 8.48 -32.59
CA ILE A 403 23.59 9.85 -33.03
C ILE A 403 24.02 10.86 -31.94
N VAL A 404 23.67 10.63 -30.68
CA VAL A 404 24.07 11.47 -29.56
C VAL A 404 25.59 11.47 -29.38
N SER A 405 26.24 10.33 -29.59
CA SER A 405 27.69 10.18 -29.56
C SER A 405 28.39 11.01 -30.65
N LEU A 406 27.89 10.94 -31.87
CA LEU A 406 28.42 11.72 -33.01
C LEU A 406 28.23 13.22 -32.80
N ILE A 407 27.08 13.65 -32.27
CA ILE A 407 26.84 15.06 -31.93
C ILE A 407 27.89 15.55 -30.91
N GLY A 408 28.15 14.78 -29.85
CA GLY A 408 29.16 15.11 -28.85
C GLY A 408 30.58 15.18 -29.46
N LEU A 409 30.92 14.22 -30.36
CA LEU A 409 32.20 14.20 -31.06
C LEU A 409 32.37 15.41 -31.96
N LEU A 410 31.39 15.72 -32.79
CA LEU A 410 31.42 16.90 -33.68
C LEU A 410 31.62 18.19 -32.92
N ILE A 411 30.91 18.33 -31.79
CA ILE A 411 31.05 19.53 -30.93
C ILE A 411 32.45 19.63 -30.34
N LEU A 412 33.12 18.52 -30.00
CA LEU A 412 34.52 18.53 -29.54
C LEU A 412 35.52 18.88 -30.66
N ILE A 413 35.28 18.40 -31.85
CA ILE A 413 36.12 18.74 -33.02
C ILE A 413 35.98 20.22 -33.38
N LEU A 414 34.75 20.73 -33.33
CA LEU A 414 34.41 22.11 -33.68
C LEU A 414 34.58 23.11 -32.52
N LYS A 415 35.06 22.67 -31.35
CA LYS A 415 35.13 23.52 -30.16
C LYS A 415 35.94 24.80 -30.28
N ASP A 416 36.94 24.78 -31.14
CA ASP A 416 37.87 25.91 -31.33
C ASP A 416 37.36 26.94 -32.36
N ARG A 417 36.26 26.62 -33.08
CA ARG A 417 35.62 27.55 -34.01
C ARG A 417 34.65 28.48 -33.26
N ARG A 418 34.71 29.78 -33.56
CA ARG A 418 33.78 30.77 -32.99
C ARG A 418 32.41 30.70 -33.68
N TYR A 419 31.50 29.96 -33.10
CA TYR A 419 30.09 29.95 -33.53
C TYR A 419 29.25 30.88 -32.66
N ARG A 420 28.24 31.56 -33.25
CA ARG A 420 27.29 32.39 -32.52
C ARG A 420 26.46 31.61 -31.51
N ILE A 421 26.15 30.32 -31.79
CA ILE A 421 25.41 29.43 -30.91
C ILE A 421 26.40 28.57 -30.13
N ASN A 422 26.17 28.47 -28.81
CA ASN A 422 26.94 27.55 -27.98
C ASN A 422 26.51 26.11 -28.29
N LEU A 423 27.27 25.39 -29.08
CA LEU A 423 26.99 24.02 -29.53
C LEU A 423 26.74 23.03 -28.37
N SER A 424 27.18 23.36 -27.14
CA SER A 424 26.86 22.53 -25.96
C SER A 424 25.35 22.45 -25.64
N TYR A 425 24.55 23.42 -26.10
CA TYR A 425 23.09 23.35 -25.97
C TYR A 425 22.51 22.24 -26.84
N ILE A 426 23.02 22.06 -28.06
CA ILE A 426 22.61 21.00 -29.00
C ILE A 426 22.85 19.62 -28.38
N PHE A 427 24.04 19.42 -27.79
CA PHE A 427 24.35 18.17 -27.10
C PHE A 427 23.40 17.93 -25.91
N GLY A 428 23.14 18.96 -25.11
CA GLY A 428 22.18 18.85 -24.01
C GLY A 428 20.76 18.52 -24.45
N ILE A 429 20.28 19.11 -25.55
CA ILE A 429 18.97 18.80 -26.13
C ILE A 429 18.92 17.36 -26.66
N SER A 430 19.97 16.88 -27.34
CA SER A 430 20.04 15.51 -27.84
C SER A 430 19.96 14.47 -26.70
N ILE A 431 20.56 14.78 -25.55
CA ILE A 431 20.46 13.92 -24.36
C ILE A 431 19.05 13.95 -23.74
N ILE A 432 18.40 15.12 -23.72
CA ILE A 432 16.98 15.22 -23.29
C ILE A 432 16.08 14.38 -24.20
N LEU A 433 16.27 14.47 -25.52
CA LEU A 433 15.51 13.68 -26.50
C LEU A 433 15.74 12.17 -26.32
N LEU A 434 16.99 11.76 -26.10
CA LEU A 434 17.30 10.37 -25.79
C LEU A 434 16.55 9.91 -24.51
N ASN A 435 16.58 10.70 -23.44
CA ASN A 435 15.89 10.36 -22.19
C ASN A 435 14.37 10.27 -22.39
N LEU A 436 13.77 11.18 -23.15
CA LEU A 436 12.35 11.11 -23.48
C LEU A 436 11.99 9.84 -24.24
N MET A 437 12.81 9.50 -25.27
CA MET A 437 12.58 8.31 -26.06
C MET A 437 12.73 7.03 -25.22
N VAL A 438 13.73 6.95 -24.35
CA VAL A 438 13.90 5.87 -23.37
C VAL A 438 12.67 5.75 -22.49
N SER A 439 12.18 6.85 -21.94
CA SER A 439 11.01 6.84 -21.04
C SER A 439 9.72 6.46 -21.78
N PHE A 440 9.49 7.00 -22.98
CA PHE A 440 8.31 6.67 -23.77
C PHE A 440 8.27 5.19 -24.19
N VAL A 441 9.42 4.65 -24.62
CA VAL A 441 9.56 3.23 -24.96
C VAL A 441 9.35 2.35 -23.73
N PHE A 442 9.86 2.76 -22.56
CA PHE A 442 9.63 2.05 -21.31
C PHE A 442 8.14 2.07 -20.92
N ILE A 443 7.49 3.22 -20.97
CA ILE A 443 6.06 3.34 -20.68
C ILE A 443 5.25 2.44 -21.61
N LYS A 444 5.51 2.51 -22.91
CA LYS A 444 4.83 1.67 -23.91
C LYS A 444 5.01 0.19 -23.63
N ASN A 445 6.27 -0.26 -23.50
CA ASN A 445 6.58 -1.69 -23.51
C ASN A 445 6.41 -2.34 -22.12
N GLN A 446 6.74 -1.63 -21.03
CA GLN A 446 6.74 -2.21 -19.68
C GLN A 446 5.44 -1.89 -18.94
N ILE A 447 5.00 -0.63 -18.96
CA ILE A 447 3.82 -0.23 -18.21
C ILE A 447 2.54 -0.59 -18.97
N TYR A 448 2.39 -0.13 -20.22
CA TYR A 448 1.15 -0.32 -20.96
C TYR A 448 0.99 -1.74 -21.47
N PHE A 449 2.01 -2.27 -22.15
CA PHE A 449 1.90 -3.58 -22.77
C PHE A 449 2.11 -4.73 -21.76
N LYS A 450 3.28 -4.82 -21.12
CA LYS A 450 3.63 -5.94 -20.25
C LYS A 450 2.79 -6.01 -18.98
N ASP A 451 2.60 -4.87 -18.33
CA ASP A 451 1.81 -4.80 -17.09
C ASP A 451 0.31 -4.56 -17.35
N HIS A 452 -0.10 -4.58 -18.62
CA HIS A 452 -1.49 -4.43 -19.03
C HIS A 452 -2.18 -3.13 -18.61
N GLN A 453 -1.43 -2.05 -18.38
CA GLN A 453 -2.00 -0.75 -18.00
C GLN A 453 -3.03 -0.23 -19.00
N GLU A 454 -2.91 -0.56 -20.27
CA GLU A 454 -3.88 -0.16 -21.29
C GLU A 454 -5.28 -0.75 -21.08
N ARG A 455 -5.43 -1.81 -20.25
CA ARG A 455 -6.72 -2.34 -19.84
C ARG A 455 -7.44 -1.42 -18.85
N ALA A 456 -6.71 -0.60 -18.10
CA ALA A 456 -7.26 0.41 -17.21
C ALA A 456 -7.70 1.63 -18.03
N ASN A 457 -8.85 1.54 -18.67
CA ASN A 457 -9.41 2.59 -19.52
C ASN A 457 -10.82 3.00 -19.08
N THR A 458 -11.38 3.99 -19.72
CA THR A 458 -12.74 4.50 -19.43
C THR A 458 -13.83 3.44 -19.59
N PHE A 459 -13.65 2.49 -20.49
CA PHE A 459 -14.58 1.36 -20.64
C PHE A 459 -14.50 0.41 -19.43
N TYR A 460 -13.31 0.04 -19.01
CA TYR A 460 -13.10 -0.89 -17.88
C TYR A 460 -13.74 -0.38 -16.58
N ILE A 461 -13.53 0.88 -16.22
CA ILE A 461 -14.06 1.42 -14.96
C ILE A 461 -15.58 1.50 -14.91
N ASN A 462 -16.24 1.54 -16.08
CA ASN A 462 -17.70 1.53 -16.20
C ASN A 462 -18.27 0.15 -16.53
N SER A 463 -17.43 -0.88 -16.59
CA SER A 463 -17.85 -2.24 -16.88
C SER A 463 -18.27 -3.02 -15.63
N SER A 464 -18.84 -4.20 -15.87
CA SER A 464 -19.18 -5.18 -14.82
C SER A 464 -17.96 -5.73 -14.06
N LEU A 465 -16.75 -5.46 -14.54
CA LEU A 465 -15.50 -5.85 -13.89
C LEU A 465 -15.05 -4.84 -12.82
N TYR A 466 -15.63 -3.63 -12.81
CA TYR A 466 -15.23 -2.60 -11.83
C TYR A 466 -16.43 -1.91 -11.21
N SER A 467 -17.13 -0.99 -11.93
CA SER A 467 -18.25 -0.21 -11.38
C SER A 467 -19.24 0.17 -12.48
N SER A 468 -20.07 -0.80 -12.92
CA SER A 468 -21.10 -0.53 -13.92
C SER A 468 -22.27 0.26 -13.34
N ASP A 469 -23.05 0.94 -14.21
CA ASP A 469 -24.27 1.65 -13.82
C ASP A 469 -25.26 0.72 -13.12
N LEU A 470 -25.39 -0.51 -13.62
CA LEU A 470 -26.25 -1.51 -13.03
C LEU A 470 -25.81 -1.88 -11.60
N GLN A 471 -24.49 -2.09 -11.38
CA GLN A 471 -23.96 -2.36 -10.04
C GLN A 471 -24.28 -1.21 -9.08
N ARG A 472 -24.01 0.04 -9.48
CA ARG A 472 -24.30 1.23 -8.66
C ARG A 472 -25.80 1.37 -8.35
N SER A 473 -26.68 1.13 -9.33
CA SER A 473 -28.12 1.14 -9.13
C SER A 473 -28.58 0.06 -8.13
N LEU A 474 -28.00 -1.14 -8.19
CA LEU A 474 -28.32 -2.21 -7.25
C LEU A 474 -27.78 -1.93 -5.84
N VAL A 475 -26.57 -1.36 -5.72
CA VAL A 475 -26.04 -0.88 -4.43
C VAL A 475 -26.96 0.17 -3.83
N ASN A 476 -27.37 1.17 -4.59
CA ASN A 476 -28.32 2.20 -4.14
C ASN A 476 -29.65 1.61 -3.69
N THR A 477 -30.15 0.59 -4.40
CA THR A 477 -31.38 -0.11 -3.99
C THR A 477 -31.21 -0.77 -2.61
N MET A 478 -30.09 -1.46 -2.38
CA MET A 478 -29.80 -2.10 -1.09
C MET A 478 -29.56 -1.08 0.03
N GLU A 479 -28.79 -0.02 -0.24
CA GLU A 479 -28.52 1.03 0.76
C GLU A 479 -29.81 1.75 1.20
N ASN A 480 -30.73 2.05 0.29
CA ASN A 480 -32.01 2.68 0.60
C ASN A 480 -33.00 1.76 1.35
N SER A 481 -32.77 0.43 1.31
CA SER A 481 -33.67 -0.57 1.91
C SER A 481 -33.17 -1.14 3.23
N LYS A 482 -31.93 -0.82 3.64
CA LYS A 482 -31.33 -1.25 4.90
C LYS A 482 -31.22 -0.11 5.91
N ARG A 483 -30.99 -0.45 7.17
CA ARG A 483 -30.62 0.55 8.18
C ARG A 483 -29.15 0.97 8.03
N GLU A 484 -28.81 2.14 8.53
CA GLU A 484 -27.44 2.70 8.46
C GLU A 484 -26.40 1.78 9.11
N ASP A 485 -26.77 1.10 10.20
CA ASP A 485 -25.89 0.21 10.96
C ASP A 485 -25.76 -1.19 10.35
N GLU A 486 -26.53 -1.52 9.32
CA GLU A 486 -26.47 -2.81 8.60
C GLU A 486 -25.43 -2.78 7.46
N ARG A 487 -25.00 -3.97 7.03
CA ARG A 487 -23.91 -4.14 6.05
C ARG A 487 -24.38 -4.89 4.80
N ILE A 488 -23.63 -4.71 3.72
CA ILE A 488 -23.74 -5.44 2.45
C ILE A 488 -22.49 -6.34 2.30
N ASP A 489 -22.70 -7.63 2.08
CA ASP A 489 -21.65 -8.56 1.68
C ASP A 489 -21.49 -8.54 0.15
N TRP A 490 -20.46 -7.83 -0.33
CA TRP A 490 -20.16 -7.72 -1.74
C TRP A 490 -19.29 -8.89 -2.20
N ARG A 491 -19.87 -9.80 -2.99
CA ARG A 491 -19.18 -10.99 -3.48
C ARG A 491 -19.09 -11.06 -5.02
N VAL A 492 -19.35 -9.93 -5.67
CA VAL A 492 -19.50 -9.85 -7.14
C VAL A 492 -18.16 -10.02 -7.87
N ASN A 493 -17.10 -9.53 -7.32
CA ASN A 493 -15.74 -9.59 -7.87
C ASN A 493 -14.71 -9.49 -6.74
N GLU A 494 -13.42 -9.66 -7.10
CA GLU A 494 -12.29 -9.67 -6.17
C GLU A 494 -11.84 -8.27 -5.72
N GLN A 495 -12.62 -7.22 -5.94
CA GLN A 495 -12.24 -5.86 -5.61
C GLN A 495 -12.64 -5.49 -4.19
N ASP A 496 -11.73 -5.71 -3.27
CA ASP A 496 -11.98 -5.59 -1.85
C ASP A 496 -12.30 -4.17 -1.36
N ASN A 497 -11.88 -3.13 -2.11
CA ASN A 497 -12.18 -1.73 -1.78
C ASN A 497 -13.41 -1.18 -2.52
N THR A 498 -14.23 -2.04 -3.12
CA THR A 498 -15.52 -1.64 -3.74
C THR A 498 -16.40 -0.83 -2.79
N PRO A 499 -16.50 -1.14 -1.48
CA PRO A 499 -17.26 -0.33 -0.53
C PRO A 499 -16.86 1.14 -0.52
N MET A 500 -15.55 1.45 -0.70
CA MET A 500 -15.04 2.82 -0.65
C MET A 500 -15.48 3.67 -1.85
N TYR A 501 -15.52 3.11 -3.07
CA TYR A 501 -15.83 3.89 -4.27
C TYR A 501 -17.26 3.70 -4.77
N GLN A 502 -17.99 2.75 -4.22
CA GLN A 502 -19.45 2.63 -4.42
C GLN A 502 -20.25 3.08 -3.19
N HIS A 503 -19.59 3.59 -2.16
CA HIS A 503 -20.18 4.27 -0.99
C HIS A 503 -21.21 3.43 -0.23
N PHE A 504 -20.82 2.23 0.20
CA PHE A 504 -21.66 1.39 1.07
C PHE A 504 -20.86 0.79 2.23
N LYS A 505 -21.55 0.40 3.30
CA LYS A 505 -20.94 -0.25 4.46
C LYS A 505 -20.77 -1.74 4.17
N GLY A 506 -19.52 -2.16 3.89
CA GLY A 506 -19.16 -3.52 3.49
C GLY A 506 -18.47 -4.34 4.58
N LEU A 507 -17.85 -5.47 4.15
CA LEU A 507 -17.08 -6.38 5.00
C LEU A 507 -15.61 -6.49 4.60
N SER A 508 -15.18 -5.82 3.55
CA SER A 508 -13.86 -6.02 2.94
C SER A 508 -12.98 -4.78 3.02
N LEU A 509 -11.66 -5.02 3.01
CA LEU A 509 -10.65 -3.98 2.92
C LEU A 509 -9.38 -4.56 2.30
N TYR A 510 -8.79 -3.84 1.34
CA TYR A 510 -7.45 -4.07 0.83
C TYR A 510 -6.54 -2.91 1.19
N SER A 511 -5.67 -3.12 2.14
CA SER A 511 -4.65 -2.18 2.59
C SER A 511 -3.40 -2.92 3.05
N SER A 512 -2.22 -2.42 2.70
CA SER A 512 -0.95 -3.01 3.16
C SER A 512 -0.79 -2.94 4.68
N ILE A 513 -1.50 -2.05 5.33
CA ILE A 513 -1.45 -1.83 6.78
C ILE A 513 -2.86 -1.61 7.30
N PHE A 514 -3.25 -2.38 8.30
CA PHE A 514 -4.41 -2.18 9.16
C PHE A 514 -4.19 -2.91 10.50
N HIS A 515 -5.03 -2.64 11.47
CA HIS A 515 -4.82 -3.14 12.83
C HIS A 515 -4.97 -4.67 12.90
N HIS A 516 -4.04 -5.31 13.59
CA HIS A 516 -3.92 -6.78 13.69
C HIS A 516 -5.17 -7.47 14.26
N ASN A 517 -5.96 -6.83 15.15
CA ASN A 517 -7.10 -7.46 15.81
C ASN A 517 -8.15 -8.04 14.85
N ILE A 518 -8.25 -7.49 13.63
CA ILE A 518 -9.15 -8.02 12.59
C ILE A 518 -8.63 -9.36 12.09
N LEU A 519 -7.33 -9.46 11.76
CA LEU A 519 -6.74 -10.73 11.34
C LEU A 519 -6.67 -11.76 12.47
N ASP A 520 -6.48 -11.33 13.71
CA ASP A 520 -6.55 -12.20 14.89
C ASP A 520 -7.96 -12.79 15.05
N TYR A 521 -9.00 -11.96 14.83
CA TYR A 521 -10.39 -12.42 14.83
C TYR A 521 -10.65 -13.42 13.70
N TYR A 522 -10.22 -13.08 12.47
CA TYR A 522 -10.43 -13.95 11.31
C TYR A 522 -9.68 -15.27 11.44
N TYR A 523 -8.37 -15.22 11.67
CA TYR A 523 -7.53 -16.40 11.56
C TYR A 523 -7.37 -17.18 12.87
N ASP A 524 -7.22 -16.49 14.00
CA ASP A 524 -6.93 -17.17 15.26
C ASP A 524 -8.23 -17.54 16.02
N ALA A 525 -9.17 -16.60 16.12
CA ALA A 525 -10.40 -16.84 16.86
C ALA A 525 -11.41 -17.69 16.07
N LEU A 526 -11.74 -17.32 14.84
CA LEU A 526 -12.82 -17.95 14.08
C LEU A 526 -12.35 -18.85 12.94
N LYS A 527 -11.05 -18.86 12.64
CA LYS A 527 -10.46 -19.67 11.56
C LYS A 527 -11.18 -19.48 10.21
N ILE A 528 -11.58 -18.23 9.91
CA ILE A 528 -12.15 -17.87 8.63
C ILE A 528 -11.04 -17.95 7.60
N ASN A 529 -11.24 -18.71 6.54
CA ASN A 529 -10.33 -18.71 5.40
C ASN A 529 -10.83 -17.75 4.31
N LEU A 530 -9.88 -17.12 3.64
CA LEU A 530 -10.13 -16.31 2.46
C LEU A 530 -9.88 -17.16 1.21
N ALA A 531 -10.56 -16.84 0.10
CA ALA A 531 -10.31 -17.53 -1.17
C ALA A 531 -8.81 -17.44 -1.56
N GLU A 532 -8.20 -16.29 -1.33
CA GLU A 532 -6.75 -16.09 -1.43
C GLU A 532 -6.15 -15.72 -0.06
N GLU A 533 -5.09 -16.43 0.32
CA GLU A 533 -4.38 -16.14 1.57
C GLU A 533 -3.71 -14.77 1.50
N SER A 534 -3.97 -13.91 2.48
CA SER A 534 -3.36 -12.57 2.51
C SER A 534 -3.26 -12.00 3.93
N LEU A 535 -2.18 -11.22 4.19
CA LEU A 535 -2.02 -10.36 5.36
C LEU A 535 -2.35 -8.89 5.05
N SER A 536 -2.64 -8.55 3.79
CA SER A 536 -2.93 -7.18 3.36
C SER A 536 -4.39 -6.96 2.97
N ARG A 537 -5.23 -7.98 3.12
CA ARG A 537 -6.66 -7.86 2.82
C ARG A 537 -7.48 -8.78 3.72
N TYR A 538 -8.73 -8.41 3.93
CA TYR A 538 -9.77 -9.29 4.39
C TYR A 538 -11.02 -9.06 3.53
N GLN A 539 -11.76 -10.11 3.32
CA GLN A 539 -12.90 -10.17 2.41
C GLN A 539 -14.14 -10.65 3.15
N SER A 540 -15.11 -11.13 2.40
CA SER A 540 -16.29 -11.83 2.91
C SER A 540 -15.92 -12.90 3.95
N ILE A 541 -16.84 -13.16 4.85
CA ILE A 541 -16.75 -14.16 5.93
C ILE A 541 -16.96 -15.60 5.48
N ASN A 542 -16.72 -15.89 4.22
CA ASN A 542 -16.82 -17.24 3.62
C ASN A 542 -18.21 -17.91 3.79
N GLY A 543 -19.28 -17.13 3.70
CA GLY A 543 -20.66 -17.65 3.76
C GLY A 543 -21.08 -18.24 5.11
N ARG A 544 -20.39 -17.91 6.21
CA ARG A 544 -20.74 -18.36 7.57
C ARG A 544 -21.93 -17.56 8.09
N GLN A 545 -23.10 -18.19 8.11
CA GLN A 545 -24.37 -17.57 8.46
C GLN A 545 -24.38 -16.89 9.83
N ASN A 546 -23.86 -17.55 10.88
CA ASN A 546 -23.81 -16.99 12.23
C ASN A 546 -23.02 -15.68 12.27
N ILE A 547 -21.88 -15.64 11.59
CA ILE A 547 -21.01 -14.45 11.56
C ILE A 547 -21.65 -13.34 10.72
N ALA A 548 -22.29 -13.69 9.59
CA ALA A 548 -23.03 -12.72 8.78
C ALA A 548 -24.10 -12.02 9.62
N SER A 549 -24.86 -12.79 10.39
CA SER A 549 -25.89 -12.25 11.27
C SER A 549 -25.30 -11.40 12.41
N LEU A 550 -24.20 -11.83 13.04
CA LEU A 550 -23.50 -11.06 14.09
C LEU A 550 -22.93 -9.73 13.59
N PHE A 551 -22.54 -9.63 12.30
CA PHE A 551 -22.12 -8.38 11.66
C PHE A 551 -23.28 -7.58 11.08
N ALA A 552 -24.52 -7.96 11.33
CA ALA A 552 -25.72 -7.32 10.78
C ALA A 552 -25.67 -7.21 9.24
N VAL A 553 -25.20 -8.26 8.56
CA VAL A 553 -25.24 -8.35 7.10
C VAL A 553 -26.67 -8.51 6.65
N ARG A 554 -27.25 -7.44 6.09
CA ARG A 554 -28.63 -7.43 5.60
C ARG A 554 -28.74 -8.03 4.22
N TYR A 555 -27.86 -7.61 3.32
CA TYR A 555 -27.86 -8.04 1.93
C TYR A 555 -26.53 -8.65 1.51
N MET A 556 -26.60 -9.56 0.56
CA MET A 556 -25.47 -10.15 -0.15
C MET A 556 -25.73 -10.02 -1.65
N MET A 557 -24.74 -9.56 -2.39
CA MET A 557 -24.81 -9.47 -3.85
C MET A 557 -23.82 -10.44 -4.50
N LEU A 558 -24.31 -11.24 -5.43
CA LEU A 558 -23.56 -12.28 -6.16
C LEU A 558 -23.82 -12.16 -7.67
N LYS A 559 -22.88 -12.68 -8.46
CA LYS A 559 -23.16 -13.06 -9.86
C LYS A 559 -23.82 -14.44 -9.91
N ASP A 560 -24.63 -14.70 -10.93
CA ASP A 560 -25.47 -15.92 -11.03
C ASP A 560 -24.67 -17.23 -11.01
N TYR A 561 -23.41 -17.22 -11.45
CA TYR A 561 -22.54 -18.39 -11.41
C TYR A 561 -21.85 -18.63 -10.05
N GLN A 562 -21.94 -17.69 -9.13
CA GLN A 562 -21.30 -17.81 -7.81
C GLN A 562 -22.22 -18.58 -6.86
N GLY A 563 -21.63 -19.51 -6.13
CA GLY A 563 -22.33 -20.37 -5.19
C GLY A 563 -21.95 -20.12 -3.72
N ASN A 564 -22.12 -21.14 -2.90
CA ASN A 564 -21.79 -21.16 -1.47
C ASN A 564 -22.61 -20.16 -0.64
N LEU A 565 -23.93 -20.09 -0.91
CA LEU A 565 -24.88 -19.26 -0.15
C LEU A 565 -25.03 -19.77 1.28
N PRO A 566 -25.12 -18.89 2.27
CA PRO A 566 -25.53 -19.25 3.62
C PRO A 566 -27.00 -19.71 3.64
N ALA A 567 -27.37 -20.57 4.60
CA ALA A 567 -28.67 -21.27 4.61
C ALA A 567 -29.90 -20.34 4.68
N TYR A 568 -29.77 -19.17 5.29
CA TYR A 568 -30.87 -18.24 5.53
C TYR A 568 -30.77 -16.95 4.72
N PHE A 569 -30.08 -16.99 3.59
CA PHE A 569 -30.09 -15.92 2.60
C PHE A 569 -31.08 -16.27 1.49
N LYS A 570 -32.14 -15.48 1.36
CA LYS A 570 -33.20 -15.68 0.33
C LYS A 570 -33.03 -14.66 -0.79
N LYS A 571 -33.14 -15.15 -2.03
CA LYS A 571 -33.10 -14.29 -3.21
C LYS A 571 -34.29 -13.35 -3.22
N VAL A 572 -34.04 -12.04 -3.31
CA VAL A 572 -35.08 -11.01 -3.35
C VAL A 572 -35.11 -10.27 -4.68
N LYS A 573 -34.02 -10.24 -5.44
CA LYS A 573 -33.97 -9.56 -6.74
C LYS A 573 -32.92 -10.20 -7.65
N THR A 574 -33.22 -10.27 -8.93
CA THR A 574 -32.26 -10.59 -10.01
C THR A 574 -32.29 -9.46 -11.03
N SER A 575 -31.14 -9.00 -11.49
CA SER A 575 -31.02 -7.99 -12.54
C SER A 575 -29.74 -8.19 -13.33
N GLY A 576 -29.89 -8.45 -14.65
CA GLY A 576 -28.76 -8.87 -15.49
C GLY A 576 -28.09 -10.13 -14.94
N GLN A 577 -26.80 -10.10 -14.75
CA GLN A 577 -26.02 -11.22 -14.19
C GLN A 577 -25.93 -11.22 -12.66
N TYR A 578 -26.67 -10.36 -11.96
CA TYR A 578 -26.56 -10.19 -10.52
C TYR A 578 -27.81 -10.64 -9.79
N SER A 579 -27.63 -11.25 -8.64
CA SER A 579 -28.69 -11.63 -7.71
C SER A 579 -28.42 -11.03 -6.33
N ILE A 580 -29.44 -10.41 -5.73
CA ILE A 580 -29.44 -9.90 -4.38
C ILE A 580 -30.16 -10.88 -3.48
N TYR A 581 -29.51 -11.20 -2.36
CA TYR A 581 -30.04 -12.09 -1.33
C TYR A 581 -30.17 -11.32 -0.03
N GLU A 582 -31.28 -11.52 0.66
CA GLU A 582 -31.59 -10.94 1.95
C GLU A 582 -31.39 -11.97 3.06
N ASN A 583 -30.73 -11.57 4.14
CA ASN A 583 -30.55 -12.38 5.35
C ASN A 583 -31.83 -12.39 6.18
N THR A 584 -32.52 -13.52 6.22
CA THR A 584 -33.77 -13.68 6.96
C THR A 584 -33.57 -13.91 8.46
N LEU A 585 -32.36 -14.19 8.93
CA LEU A 585 -31.98 -14.30 10.33
C LEU A 585 -30.93 -13.24 10.70
N ASN A 586 -31.14 -12.01 10.23
CA ASN A 586 -30.29 -10.90 10.59
C ASN A 586 -30.37 -10.60 12.11
N LEU A 587 -29.32 -10.04 12.69
CA LEU A 587 -29.27 -9.59 14.09
C LEU A 587 -28.97 -8.08 14.13
N PRO A 588 -29.42 -7.39 15.18
CA PRO A 588 -29.08 -5.98 15.34
C PRO A 588 -27.57 -5.78 15.58
N SER A 589 -27.06 -4.64 15.15
CA SER A 589 -25.65 -4.26 15.31
C SER A 589 -25.23 -4.07 16.76
N VAL A 590 -26.18 -3.84 17.62
CA VAL A 590 -26.00 -3.64 19.06
C VAL A 590 -26.84 -4.65 19.83
N LYS A 591 -26.22 -5.31 20.79
CA LYS A 591 -26.85 -6.32 21.64
C LYS A 591 -26.55 -6.04 23.11
N VAL A 592 -27.57 -5.90 23.93
CA VAL A 592 -27.42 -5.81 25.39
C VAL A 592 -27.64 -7.18 26.02
N THR A 593 -26.72 -7.65 26.86
CA THR A 593 -26.78 -8.99 27.45
C THR A 593 -26.12 -9.05 28.83
N LYS A 594 -26.66 -9.91 29.71
CA LYS A 594 -26.07 -10.28 31.01
C LYS A 594 -25.14 -11.50 30.87
N ASN A 595 -25.24 -12.22 29.77
CA ASN A 595 -24.50 -13.47 29.56
C ASN A 595 -23.06 -13.16 29.13
N VAL A 596 -22.10 -13.48 29.97
CA VAL A 596 -20.68 -13.38 29.73
C VAL A 596 -20.05 -14.76 29.76
N TYR A 597 -19.29 -15.10 28.75
CA TYR A 597 -18.59 -16.39 28.62
C TYR A 597 -17.08 -16.19 28.65
N ASN A 598 -16.37 -17.11 29.32
CA ASN A 598 -14.92 -17.07 29.40
C ASN A 598 -14.29 -17.63 28.10
N SER A 599 -13.42 -16.86 27.45
CA SER A 599 -12.76 -17.27 26.21
C SER A 599 -11.99 -18.59 26.35
N LYS A 600 -11.41 -18.87 27.52
CA LYS A 600 -10.64 -20.11 27.80
C LYS A 600 -11.51 -21.37 27.81
N SER A 601 -12.81 -21.24 27.98
CA SER A 601 -13.74 -22.38 27.96
C SER A 601 -14.16 -22.79 26.55
N LEU A 602 -13.86 -21.98 25.54
CA LEU A 602 -14.29 -22.16 24.15
C LEU A 602 -13.21 -22.86 23.34
N LYS A 603 -13.41 -24.12 23.01
CA LYS A 603 -12.41 -24.96 22.35
C LYS A 603 -12.43 -24.79 20.83
N THR A 604 -13.62 -24.69 20.24
CA THR A 604 -13.81 -24.64 18.78
C THR A 604 -14.28 -23.26 18.30
N SER A 605 -14.15 -22.99 16.99
CA SER A 605 -14.68 -21.76 16.39
C SER A 605 -16.22 -21.73 16.44
N ILE A 606 -16.88 -22.88 16.37
CA ILE A 606 -18.35 -22.99 16.46
C ILE A 606 -18.80 -22.65 17.87
N ASP A 607 -18.10 -23.13 18.92
CA ASP A 607 -18.40 -22.73 20.31
C ASP A 607 -18.33 -21.23 20.48
N ARG A 608 -17.35 -20.59 19.83
CA ARG A 608 -17.19 -19.13 19.86
C ARG A 608 -18.35 -18.43 19.16
N GLU A 609 -18.79 -18.90 17.99
CA GLU A 609 -19.97 -18.37 17.31
C GLU A 609 -21.22 -18.47 18.19
N HIS A 610 -21.50 -19.64 18.73
CA HIS A 610 -22.67 -19.85 19.58
C HIS A 610 -22.60 -19.07 20.89
N ALA A 611 -21.42 -18.92 21.47
CA ALA A 611 -21.23 -18.07 22.64
C ALA A 611 -21.52 -16.58 22.33
N MET A 612 -21.09 -16.10 21.14
CA MET A 612 -21.40 -14.75 20.67
C MET A 612 -22.89 -14.55 20.38
N LEU A 613 -23.59 -15.58 19.87
CA LEU A 613 -25.04 -15.53 19.67
C LEU A 613 -25.79 -15.47 21.00
N ASN A 614 -25.37 -16.21 22.01
CA ASN A 614 -26.04 -16.30 23.33
C ASN A 614 -25.63 -15.19 24.31
N GLY A 615 -24.51 -14.50 24.09
CA GLY A 615 -23.97 -13.52 25.01
C GLY A 615 -22.76 -12.78 24.42
N VAL A 616 -21.79 -12.50 25.28
CA VAL A 616 -20.49 -11.95 24.91
C VAL A 616 -19.35 -12.80 25.46
N ILE A 617 -18.22 -12.81 24.76
CA ILE A 617 -17.00 -13.49 25.18
C ILE A 617 -16.04 -12.47 25.75
N MET A 618 -15.50 -12.75 26.94
CA MET A 618 -14.47 -11.94 27.58
C MET A 618 -13.27 -12.78 28.00
N ASP A 619 -12.11 -12.17 28.04
CA ASP A 619 -10.90 -12.82 28.53
C ASP A 619 -10.92 -12.81 30.08
N ASN A 620 -10.69 -13.99 30.67
CA ASN A 620 -10.57 -14.20 32.11
C ASN A 620 -11.82 -13.79 32.95
N ALA A 621 -12.99 -13.68 32.33
CA ALA A 621 -14.25 -13.35 33.02
C ALA A 621 -15.42 -14.16 32.43
N GLY A 622 -16.45 -14.36 33.24
CA GLY A 622 -17.67 -15.02 32.82
C GLY A 622 -17.74 -16.53 33.11
N LYS A 623 -18.88 -17.11 32.80
CA LYS A 623 -19.17 -18.53 32.99
C LYS A 623 -18.58 -19.41 31.91
N SER A 624 -18.40 -20.68 32.19
CA SER A 624 -17.99 -21.65 31.17
C SER A 624 -19.12 -21.87 30.17
N PHE A 625 -18.78 -21.92 28.89
CA PHE A 625 -19.69 -22.29 27.82
C PHE A 625 -19.52 -23.80 27.55
N LYS A 626 -20.54 -24.54 27.64
CA LYS A 626 -20.56 -25.98 27.30
C LYS A 626 -21.55 -26.20 26.19
N GLN A 627 -21.03 -26.52 25.02
CA GLN A 627 -21.84 -27.08 23.94
C GLN A 627 -21.36 -28.49 23.72
N PRO A 628 -22.29 -29.47 23.55
CA PRO A 628 -21.90 -30.84 23.23
C PRO A 628 -21.21 -30.82 21.87
N GLU A 629 -19.89 -31.07 21.85
CA GLU A 629 -19.15 -31.34 20.63
C GLU A 629 -19.59 -32.67 20.05
N SER A 630 -20.25 -32.66 18.91
CA SER A 630 -20.45 -33.87 18.11
C SER A 630 -19.47 -33.84 16.94
N ASN A 631 -18.28 -34.41 17.12
CA ASN A 631 -17.38 -34.67 16.00
C ASN A 631 -17.93 -35.82 15.17
N LEU A 632 -18.35 -35.53 13.96
CA LEU A 632 -18.98 -36.47 13.03
C LEU A 632 -17.95 -37.26 12.21
N LEU A 633 -16.64 -37.02 12.30
CA LEU A 633 -15.62 -37.71 11.51
C LEU A 633 -15.64 -39.23 11.69
N SER A 634 -15.98 -39.72 12.90
CA SER A 634 -16.09 -41.15 13.15
C SER A 634 -17.36 -41.80 12.55
N LYS A 635 -18.27 -41.01 12.00
CA LYS A 635 -19.56 -41.42 11.45
C LYS A 635 -19.64 -41.26 9.93
N VAL A 636 -18.52 -40.93 9.28
CA VAL A 636 -18.47 -40.75 7.83
C VAL A 636 -17.48 -41.73 7.21
N ASP A 637 -17.84 -42.23 6.02
CA ASP A 637 -16.96 -43.09 5.23
C ASP A 637 -16.00 -42.23 4.41
N MET A 638 -14.73 -42.65 4.39
CA MET A 638 -13.68 -41.91 3.68
C MET A 638 -13.22 -42.69 2.44
N GLN A 639 -13.24 -42.02 1.29
CA GLN A 639 -12.73 -42.55 0.03
C GLN A 639 -11.60 -41.66 -0.51
N GLN A 640 -10.63 -42.25 -1.19
CA GLN A 640 -9.48 -41.56 -1.74
C GLN A 640 -9.36 -41.83 -3.25
N GLN A 641 -9.06 -40.78 -4.03
CA GLN A 641 -8.85 -40.87 -5.48
C GLN A 641 -7.67 -39.96 -5.90
N ASN A 642 -6.74 -40.50 -6.71
CA ASN A 642 -5.51 -39.82 -7.16
C ASN A 642 -4.64 -39.30 -6.01
N ILE A 643 -4.80 -39.89 -4.82
CA ILE A 643 -4.05 -39.57 -3.62
C ILE A 643 -3.75 -40.84 -2.86
N LYS A 644 -2.52 -41.03 -2.41
CA LYS A 644 -2.09 -42.20 -1.65
C LYS A 644 -1.55 -41.74 -0.30
N GLN A 645 -2.03 -42.37 0.77
CA GLN A 645 -1.46 -42.18 2.10
C GLN A 645 -0.08 -42.85 2.17
N ILE A 646 0.95 -42.07 2.49
CA ILE A 646 2.35 -42.52 2.59
C ILE A 646 2.88 -42.50 4.01
N GLY A 647 2.05 -42.09 4.99
CA GLY A 647 2.35 -42.05 6.41
C GLY A 647 1.21 -41.45 7.22
N LYS A 648 1.37 -41.35 8.55
CA LYS A 648 0.34 -40.71 9.40
C LYS A 648 0.11 -39.27 8.96
N ASN A 649 -1.08 -38.98 8.48
CA ASN A 649 -1.49 -37.68 7.95
C ASN A 649 -0.65 -37.17 6.78
N ARG A 650 0.13 -38.03 6.12
CA ARG A 650 0.94 -37.70 4.95
C ARG A 650 0.40 -38.38 3.71
N TYR A 651 0.20 -37.57 2.69
CA TYR A 651 -0.44 -37.99 1.43
C TYR A 651 0.40 -37.54 0.24
N LYS A 652 0.43 -38.37 -0.79
CA LYS A 652 1.05 -38.02 -2.09
C LYS A 652 -0.05 -37.95 -3.15
N VAL A 653 -0.17 -36.79 -3.78
CA VAL A 653 -1.04 -36.51 -4.92
C VAL A 653 -0.26 -36.76 -6.20
N SER A 654 -0.87 -37.44 -7.16
CA SER A 654 -0.28 -37.76 -8.46
C SER A 654 -1.36 -37.87 -9.55
N GLY A 655 -0.98 -37.61 -10.81
CA GLY A 655 -1.89 -37.76 -11.97
C GLY A 655 -2.35 -36.45 -12.62
N GLY A 656 -1.84 -35.30 -12.18
CA GLY A 656 -2.05 -34.00 -12.85
C GLY A 656 -3.44 -33.37 -12.70
N LYS A 657 -4.41 -34.07 -12.12
CA LYS A 657 -5.80 -33.61 -11.92
C LYS A 657 -6.13 -33.24 -10.47
N GLY A 658 -5.14 -33.23 -9.58
CA GLY A 658 -5.34 -33.11 -8.14
C GLY A 658 -5.75 -34.41 -7.47
N GLY A 659 -5.51 -34.51 -6.15
CA GLY A 659 -5.92 -35.66 -5.32
C GLY A 659 -7.16 -35.32 -4.52
N THR A 660 -8.07 -36.25 -4.37
CA THR A 660 -9.34 -36.06 -3.65
C THR A 660 -9.47 -36.98 -2.46
N ILE A 661 -10.01 -36.44 -1.36
CA ILE A 661 -10.49 -37.17 -0.20
C ILE A 661 -12.00 -36.87 -0.11
N LYS A 662 -12.86 -37.89 -0.22
CA LYS A 662 -14.31 -37.77 -0.10
C LYS A 662 -14.76 -38.25 1.26
N LEU A 663 -15.60 -37.48 1.91
CA LEU A 663 -16.27 -37.82 3.15
C LEU A 663 -17.75 -38.03 2.83
N HIS A 664 -18.20 -39.27 2.87
CA HIS A 664 -19.60 -39.63 2.62
C HIS A 664 -20.40 -39.54 3.91
N LEU A 665 -21.46 -38.71 3.90
CA LEU A 665 -22.35 -38.53 5.04
C LEU A 665 -23.61 -39.36 4.91
N PRO A 666 -23.95 -40.21 5.90
CA PRO A 666 -25.21 -40.93 5.96
C PRO A 666 -26.43 -39.97 5.93
N LYS A 667 -27.51 -40.42 5.32
CA LYS A 667 -28.73 -39.62 5.15
C LYS A 667 -29.25 -39.06 6.50
N GLN A 668 -29.22 -39.85 7.56
CA GLN A 668 -29.66 -39.41 8.90
C GLN A 668 -28.87 -38.22 9.43
N ILE A 669 -27.59 -38.10 9.07
CA ILE A 669 -26.77 -36.96 9.47
C ILE A 669 -27.07 -35.75 8.57
N ARG A 670 -27.22 -35.95 7.26
CA ARG A 670 -27.55 -34.88 6.31
C ARG A 670 -28.89 -34.20 6.63
N ASP A 671 -29.90 -34.98 6.96
CA ASP A 671 -31.25 -34.48 7.24
C ASP A 671 -31.34 -33.69 8.57
N LYS A 672 -30.33 -33.85 9.46
CA LYS A 672 -30.28 -33.19 10.77
C LYS A 672 -29.67 -31.79 10.73
N TYR A 673 -28.75 -31.50 9.77
CA TYR A 673 -27.95 -30.27 9.73
C TYR A 673 -28.10 -29.56 8.40
N ASN A 674 -28.09 -28.21 8.45
CA ASN A 674 -28.16 -27.38 7.26
C ASN A 674 -26.79 -27.24 6.61
N ASP A 675 -25.74 -27.14 7.44
CA ASP A 675 -24.34 -26.95 6.99
C ASP A 675 -23.39 -27.82 7.82
N PHE A 676 -22.17 -27.98 7.28
CA PHE A 676 -21.09 -28.70 7.95
C PHE A 676 -19.85 -27.85 8.01
N TYR A 677 -19.13 -27.93 9.12
CA TYR A 677 -17.92 -27.20 9.37
C TYR A 677 -16.77 -28.19 9.53
N LEU A 678 -15.89 -28.24 8.51
CA LEU A 678 -14.71 -29.08 8.48
C LEU A 678 -13.50 -28.31 8.97
N THR A 679 -12.96 -28.71 10.10
CA THR A 679 -11.67 -28.19 10.61
C THR A 679 -10.56 -29.16 10.24
N MET A 680 -9.56 -28.67 9.52
CA MET A 680 -8.38 -29.45 9.17
C MET A 680 -7.11 -28.62 9.21
N LYS A 681 -6.00 -29.29 9.53
CA LYS A 681 -4.65 -28.72 9.39
C LYS A 681 -4.04 -29.23 8.11
N ILE A 682 -3.56 -28.33 7.29
CA ILE A 682 -2.99 -28.68 5.99
C ILE A 682 -1.70 -27.93 5.73
N LYS A 683 -0.72 -28.64 5.19
CA LYS A 683 0.57 -28.12 4.75
C LYS A 683 1.02 -28.83 3.49
N ARG A 684 1.74 -28.15 2.63
CA ARG A 684 2.45 -28.77 1.52
C ARG A 684 3.81 -29.28 1.97
N GLY A 685 4.23 -30.43 1.43
CA GLY A 685 5.56 -31.01 1.71
C GLY A 685 6.69 -30.14 1.17
N ASN A 686 6.53 -29.57 -0.04
CA ASN A 686 7.44 -28.55 -0.57
C ASN A 686 7.05 -27.15 -0.05
N PRO A 687 7.86 -26.54 0.83
CA PRO A 687 7.55 -25.23 1.42
C PRO A 687 7.62 -24.07 0.42
N ASP A 688 8.27 -24.24 -0.73
CA ASP A 688 8.51 -23.18 -1.72
C ASP A 688 7.47 -23.16 -2.84
N SER A 689 6.37 -23.90 -2.69
CA SER A 689 5.30 -23.97 -3.69
C SER A 689 3.96 -23.58 -3.11
N ASN A 690 3.21 -22.79 -3.88
CA ASN A 690 1.79 -22.53 -3.63
C ASN A 690 0.98 -23.80 -3.81
N TYR A 691 -0.19 -23.87 -3.17
CA TYR A 691 -1.13 -24.96 -3.34
C TYR A 691 -2.57 -24.49 -3.16
N THR A 692 -3.49 -25.28 -3.67
CA THR A 692 -4.91 -25.02 -3.57
C THR A 692 -5.59 -26.16 -2.81
N VAL A 693 -6.47 -25.79 -1.89
CA VAL A 693 -7.41 -26.68 -1.22
C VAL A 693 -8.80 -26.32 -1.70
N ALA A 694 -9.50 -27.22 -2.35
CA ALA A 694 -10.90 -27.00 -2.69
C ALA A 694 -11.79 -27.92 -1.85
N ILE A 695 -12.89 -27.38 -1.32
CA ILE A 695 -13.93 -28.13 -0.63
C ILE A 695 -15.21 -27.93 -1.41
N ASN A 696 -15.66 -28.99 -2.08
CA ASN A 696 -16.75 -28.91 -3.05
C ASN A 696 -16.53 -27.74 -4.04
N ASN A 697 -17.37 -26.72 -4.01
CA ASN A 697 -17.33 -25.56 -4.91
C ASN A 697 -16.52 -24.37 -4.38
N TYR A 698 -15.83 -24.52 -3.26
CA TYR A 698 -15.02 -23.44 -2.68
C TYR A 698 -13.54 -23.78 -2.75
N ALA A 699 -12.77 -22.92 -3.42
CA ALA A 699 -11.31 -23.04 -3.52
C ALA A 699 -10.61 -22.01 -2.61
N ASN A 700 -9.56 -22.46 -1.94
CA ASN A 700 -8.69 -21.64 -1.09
C ASN A 700 -7.25 -21.77 -1.58
N HIS A 701 -6.69 -20.69 -2.10
CA HIS A 701 -5.31 -20.62 -2.58
C HIS A 701 -4.38 -20.29 -1.43
N ARG A 702 -3.38 -21.14 -1.24
CA ARG A 702 -2.41 -21.04 -0.13
C ARG A 702 -1.03 -20.69 -0.67
N LEU A 703 -0.36 -19.80 0.03
CA LEU A 703 0.93 -19.28 -0.39
C LEU A 703 2.10 -20.13 0.15
N PHE A 704 3.21 -20.12 -0.58
CA PHE A 704 4.48 -20.74 -0.16
C PHE A 704 5.02 -20.07 1.12
N ASN A 705 5.88 -20.80 1.87
CA ASN A 705 6.30 -20.39 3.22
C ASN A 705 6.98 -19.01 3.27
N ASN A 706 7.75 -18.64 2.25
CA ASN A 706 8.49 -17.38 2.23
C ASN A 706 7.72 -16.21 1.60
N SER A 707 6.43 -16.38 1.29
CA SER A 707 5.60 -15.29 0.82
C SER A 707 5.38 -14.24 1.92
N THR A 708 5.53 -12.96 1.58
CA THR A 708 5.27 -11.84 2.50
C THR A 708 3.80 -11.67 2.86
N TYR A 709 2.91 -12.35 2.16
CA TYR A 709 1.45 -12.33 2.39
C TYR A 709 0.92 -13.57 3.10
N ARG A 710 1.79 -14.57 3.36
CA ARG A 710 1.38 -15.79 4.06
C ARG A 710 0.97 -15.49 5.48
N THR A 711 -0.20 -16.03 5.89
CA THR A 711 -0.75 -15.84 7.25
C THR A 711 -0.05 -16.67 8.32
N GLY A 712 0.59 -17.76 7.95
CA GLY A 712 1.18 -18.73 8.88
C GLY A 712 0.16 -19.64 9.58
N VAL A 713 -1.12 -19.52 9.25
CA VAL A 713 -2.20 -20.30 9.87
C VAL A 713 -2.51 -21.53 9.04
N ASP A 714 -2.06 -22.69 9.49
CA ASP A 714 -2.24 -23.96 8.77
C ASP A 714 -3.56 -24.67 9.11
N THR A 715 -4.15 -24.38 10.27
CA THR A 715 -5.45 -24.94 10.66
C THR A 715 -6.57 -24.04 10.20
N GLN A 716 -7.41 -24.55 9.32
CA GLN A 716 -8.50 -23.84 8.67
C GLN A 716 -9.83 -24.48 8.99
N LEU A 717 -10.90 -23.68 9.02
CA LEU A 717 -12.27 -24.14 9.11
C LEU A 717 -12.98 -23.81 7.80
N TYR A 718 -13.59 -24.82 7.18
CA TYR A 718 -14.35 -24.73 5.94
C TYR A 718 -15.82 -25.01 6.22
N ARG A 719 -16.66 -24.01 5.95
CA ARG A 719 -18.10 -24.24 5.87
C ARG A 719 -18.38 -24.89 4.51
N THR A 720 -19.15 -25.97 4.50
CA THR A 720 -19.48 -26.70 3.31
C THR A 720 -20.88 -27.31 3.42
N HIS A 721 -21.44 -27.67 2.28
CA HIS A 721 -22.67 -28.45 2.16
C HIS A 721 -22.37 -29.69 1.32
N PRO A 722 -22.79 -30.90 1.71
CA PRO A 722 -22.58 -32.09 0.92
C PRO A 722 -23.26 -31.96 -0.45
N ASP A 723 -22.70 -32.58 -1.44
CA ASP A 723 -23.30 -32.64 -2.77
C ASP A 723 -24.56 -33.51 -2.80
N LYS A 724 -25.20 -33.69 -3.98
CA LYS A 724 -26.41 -34.48 -4.13
C LYS A 724 -26.22 -35.93 -3.74
N ASN A 725 -25.00 -36.47 -3.81
CA ASN A 725 -24.66 -37.85 -3.41
C ASN A 725 -24.38 -37.93 -1.90
N GLY A 726 -24.28 -36.82 -1.20
CA GLY A 726 -23.96 -36.80 0.22
C GLY A 726 -22.45 -36.64 0.51
N ASP A 727 -21.66 -36.29 -0.48
CA ASP A 727 -20.22 -36.24 -0.37
C ASP A 727 -19.73 -34.83 -0.07
N ILE A 728 -18.79 -34.70 0.86
CA ILE A 728 -17.89 -33.54 1.02
C ILE A 728 -16.56 -33.94 0.39
N THR A 729 -16.21 -33.28 -0.73
CA THR A 729 -15.01 -33.60 -1.49
C THR A 729 -13.93 -32.57 -1.18
N ILE A 730 -12.80 -33.02 -0.67
CA ILE A 730 -11.59 -32.24 -0.43
C ILE A 730 -10.64 -32.49 -1.60
N THR A 731 -10.30 -31.48 -2.36
CA THR A 731 -9.35 -31.57 -3.48
C THR A 731 -8.07 -30.83 -3.19
N LEU A 732 -6.94 -31.47 -3.43
CA LEU A 732 -5.59 -30.90 -3.22
C LEU A 732 -4.85 -30.83 -4.54
N SER A 733 -4.27 -29.67 -4.85
CA SER A 733 -3.49 -29.42 -6.07
C SER A 733 -2.37 -28.40 -5.85
N PRO A 734 -1.33 -28.40 -6.70
CA PRO A 734 -0.94 -29.40 -7.72
C PRO A 734 -0.35 -30.67 -7.08
N ASP A 735 0.06 -31.62 -7.92
CA ASP A 735 0.71 -32.87 -7.51
C ASP A 735 1.86 -32.62 -6.54
N GLY A 736 2.08 -33.56 -5.62
CA GLY A 736 3.12 -33.50 -4.60
C GLY A 736 2.71 -34.07 -3.26
N GLU A 737 3.54 -33.86 -2.25
CA GLU A 737 3.26 -34.35 -0.90
C GLU A 737 2.49 -33.28 -0.11
N PHE A 738 1.54 -33.77 0.71
CA PHE A 738 0.74 -32.95 1.63
C PHE A 738 0.69 -33.60 3.01
N TYR A 739 0.68 -32.77 4.04
CA TYR A 739 0.23 -33.13 5.36
C TYR A 739 -1.22 -32.70 5.53
N VAL A 740 -2.12 -33.63 5.81
CA VAL A 740 -3.56 -33.37 5.99
C VAL A 740 -4.03 -34.05 7.26
N ASP A 741 -4.45 -33.26 8.23
CA ASP A 741 -4.97 -33.74 9.51
C ASP A 741 -6.42 -33.25 9.64
N LEU A 742 -7.38 -34.15 9.38
CA LEU A 742 -8.80 -33.89 9.57
C LEU A 742 -9.09 -33.93 11.07
N GLN A 743 -9.34 -32.78 11.66
CA GLN A 743 -9.46 -32.64 13.11
C GLN A 743 -10.89 -32.81 13.59
N GLN A 744 -11.86 -32.20 12.86
CA GLN A 744 -13.22 -32.14 13.32
C GLN A 744 -14.19 -31.89 12.15
N LEU A 745 -15.35 -32.54 12.20
CA LEU A 745 -16.49 -32.26 11.35
C LEU A 745 -17.70 -32.05 12.24
N ASN A 746 -18.23 -30.79 12.24
CA ASN A 746 -19.39 -30.43 13.03
C ASN A 746 -20.59 -30.14 12.12
N GLY A 747 -21.79 -30.53 12.53
CA GLY A 747 -23.01 -30.10 11.88
C GLY A 747 -23.59 -28.85 12.53
N GLU A 748 -24.17 -27.96 11.71
CA GLU A 748 -24.84 -26.75 12.16
C GLU A 748 -26.29 -26.72 11.66
N ASN A 749 -27.27 -26.59 12.61
CA ASN A 749 -28.69 -26.50 12.34
C ASN A 749 -29.29 -25.10 12.54
N TYR A 750 -28.46 -24.16 13.00
CA TYR A 750 -28.83 -22.78 13.27
C TYR A 750 -29.91 -22.54 14.34
N ASP A 751 -30.23 -23.51 15.18
CA ASP A 751 -31.24 -23.33 16.24
C ASP A 751 -30.84 -22.26 17.26
N THR A 752 -29.50 -22.13 17.54
CA THR A 752 -28.99 -21.05 18.40
C THR A 752 -29.18 -19.69 17.75
N LEU A 753 -28.97 -19.58 16.44
CA LEU A 753 -29.18 -18.33 15.71
C LEU A 753 -30.64 -17.95 15.63
N LYS A 754 -31.54 -18.91 15.35
CA LYS A 754 -33.01 -18.67 15.33
C LYS A 754 -33.45 -18.10 16.67
N LYS A 755 -33.08 -18.76 17.78
CA LYS A 755 -33.38 -18.27 19.14
C LYS A 755 -32.81 -16.88 19.42
N ALA A 756 -31.60 -16.60 18.95
CA ALA A 756 -30.99 -15.30 19.09
C ALA A 756 -31.73 -14.23 18.28
N HIS A 757 -32.21 -14.55 17.07
CA HIS A 757 -33.02 -13.69 16.22
C HIS A 757 -34.39 -13.42 16.82
N ASP A 758 -35.09 -14.45 17.29
CA ASP A 758 -36.44 -14.33 17.87
C ASP A 758 -36.44 -13.49 19.17
N ASN A 759 -35.35 -13.50 19.90
CA ASN A 759 -35.16 -12.72 21.12
C ASN A 759 -34.42 -11.39 20.89
N ALA A 760 -34.13 -11.01 19.64
CA ALA A 760 -33.37 -9.83 19.34
C ALA A 760 -34.20 -8.55 19.46
N ASN A 761 -33.58 -7.50 20.00
CA ASN A 761 -34.20 -6.17 20.05
C ASN A 761 -33.73 -5.33 18.84
N PHE A 762 -34.56 -5.27 17.80
CA PHE A 762 -34.29 -4.55 16.56
C PHE A 762 -34.49 -3.03 16.67
N ASP A 763 -35.06 -2.52 17.78
CA ASP A 763 -35.20 -1.09 18.03
C ASP A 763 -33.90 -0.44 18.52
N THR A 764 -32.91 -1.26 18.86
CA THR A 764 -31.57 -0.82 19.24
C THR A 764 -30.67 -0.79 18.03
N SER A 765 -30.10 0.37 17.71
CA SER A 765 -29.25 0.61 16.56
C SER A 765 -28.21 1.69 16.82
N TYR A 766 -27.26 1.86 15.91
CA TYR A 766 -26.35 3.00 15.93
C TYR A 766 -26.36 3.77 14.62
N TYR A 767 -25.97 5.02 14.67
CA TYR A 767 -25.70 5.87 13.52
C TYR A 767 -24.33 6.55 13.66
N ASP A 768 -23.75 6.90 12.52
CA ASP A 768 -22.43 7.51 12.46
C ASP A 768 -22.46 8.97 12.89
N ILE A 769 -21.49 9.38 13.72
CA ILE A 769 -21.21 10.77 14.07
C ILE A 769 -19.75 11.08 13.73
N LYS A 770 -19.35 12.35 13.77
CA LYS A 770 -17.96 12.75 13.53
C LYS A 770 -17.00 12.04 14.47
N ASN A 771 -16.11 11.25 13.91
CA ASN A 771 -15.11 10.43 14.61
C ASN A 771 -15.72 9.44 15.63
N GLY A 772 -16.87 8.85 15.33
CA GLY A 772 -17.48 7.89 16.24
C GLY A 772 -18.88 7.46 15.87
N ILE A 773 -19.60 6.93 16.83
CA ILE A 773 -20.99 6.48 16.68
C ILE A 773 -21.84 6.95 17.84
N GLN A 774 -23.13 7.05 17.62
CA GLN A 774 -24.14 7.18 18.67
C GLN A 774 -25.11 6.01 18.58
N VAL A 775 -25.23 5.26 19.68
CA VAL A 775 -26.17 4.15 19.83
C VAL A 775 -27.44 4.66 20.50
N GLN A 776 -28.59 4.29 19.95
CA GLN A 776 -29.87 4.41 20.61
C GLN A 776 -30.24 3.07 21.23
N LEU A 777 -30.51 3.07 22.51
CA LEU A 777 -30.94 1.89 23.27
C LEU A 777 -32.46 1.93 23.46
N SER A 778 -33.08 0.77 23.30
CA SER A 778 -34.50 0.60 23.53
C SER A 778 -34.74 -0.58 24.47
N HIS A 779 -35.65 -0.42 25.41
CA HIS A 779 -36.18 -1.41 26.36
C HIS A 779 -35.23 -2.57 26.68
N HIS A 780 -34.28 -2.35 27.62
CA HIS A 780 -33.29 -3.36 27.99
C HIS A 780 -33.10 -3.43 29.51
N GLU A 781 -32.65 -4.58 29.97
CA GLU A 781 -32.15 -4.76 31.34
C GLU A 781 -30.69 -4.27 31.46
N SER A 782 -30.20 -4.09 32.68
CA SER A 782 -28.78 -3.81 32.93
C SER A 782 -27.93 -4.93 32.33
N GLY A 783 -26.77 -4.59 31.72
CA GLY A 783 -25.92 -5.58 31.08
C GLY A 783 -24.73 -4.98 30.33
N ILE A 784 -24.20 -5.72 29.40
CA ILE A 784 -23.13 -5.30 28.51
C ILE A 784 -23.71 -5.06 27.11
N ALA A 785 -23.66 -3.84 26.64
CA ALA A 785 -23.96 -3.48 25.27
C ALA A 785 -22.73 -3.83 24.39
N SER A 786 -22.87 -4.85 23.55
CA SER A 786 -21.87 -5.24 22.55
C SER A 786 -22.26 -4.66 21.19
N ILE A 787 -21.33 -4.01 20.55
CA ILE A 787 -21.47 -3.32 19.28
C ILE A 787 -20.56 -4.01 18.24
N ASN A 788 -21.06 -4.30 17.06
CA ASN A 788 -20.34 -5.07 16.03
C ASN A 788 -19.27 -4.28 15.24
N ILE A 789 -18.60 -3.35 15.94
CA ILE A 789 -17.45 -2.60 15.41
C ILE A 789 -16.17 -2.99 16.16
N PRO A 790 -15.01 -2.98 15.48
CA PRO A 790 -13.73 -3.30 16.12
C PRO A 790 -13.38 -2.30 17.22
N TYR A 791 -13.01 -2.84 18.37
CA TYR A 791 -12.45 -2.04 19.47
C TYR A 791 -11.09 -1.43 19.05
N ARG A 792 -10.92 -0.15 19.39
CA ARG A 792 -9.67 0.58 19.19
C ARG A 792 -9.26 1.31 20.45
N LYS A 793 -7.99 1.22 20.81
CA LYS A 793 -7.42 2.09 21.84
C LYS A 793 -7.55 3.54 21.39
N GLY A 794 -8.12 4.40 22.22
CA GLY A 794 -8.47 5.78 21.87
C GLY A 794 -9.98 6.04 21.78
N MET A 795 -10.79 4.99 21.81
CA MET A 795 -12.23 5.11 21.98
C MET A 795 -12.59 5.56 23.40
N ARG A 796 -13.58 6.44 23.52
CA ARG A 796 -14.16 6.90 24.78
C ARG A 796 -15.66 6.78 24.68
N ALA A 797 -16.28 6.14 25.70
CA ALA A 797 -17.72 5.95 25.75
C ALA A 797 -18.37 6.84 26.81
N TYR A 798 -19.58 7.27 26.50
CA TYR A 798 -20.47 8.02 27.40
C TYR A 798 -21.85 7.38 27.33
N VAL A 799 -22.40 7.00 28.49
CA VAL A 799 -23.76 6.49 28.62
C VAL A 799 -24.60 7.59 29.23
N ASP A 800 -25.65 8.03 28.55
CA ASP A 800 -26.51 9.16 28.95
C ASP A 800 -25.70 10.40 29.40
N GLY A 801 -24.58 10.67 28.68
CA GLY A 801 -23.69 11.79 28.94
C GLY A 801 -22.61 11.53 30.00
N GLN A 802 -22.66 10.45 30.75
CA GLN A 802 -21.68 10.10 31.79
C GLN A 802 -20.56 9.21 31.22
N PRO A 803 -19.28 9.46 31.56
CA PRO A 803 -18.18 8.61 31.15
C PRO A 803 -18.39 7.14 31.54
N ALA A 804 -18.20 6.23 30.59
CA ALA A 804 -18.38 4.80 30.83
C ALA A 804 -17.13 4.01 30.40
N LYS A 805 -16.91 2.86 31.02
CA LYS A 805 -15.80 1.97 30.69
C LYS A 805 -16.07 1.30 29.36
N ILE A 806 -15.16 1.47 28.42
CA ILE A 806 -15.19 0.76 27.14
C ILE A 806 -14.18 -0.41 27.17
N GLN A 807 -14.54 -1.55 26.58
CA GLN A 807 -13.69 -2.73 26.58
C GLN A 807 -13.92 -3.61 25.36
N LYS A 808 -12.92 -4.43 25.05
CA LYS A 808 -12.98 -5.40 23.95
C LYS A 808 -13.73 -6.66 24.41
N VAL A 809 -14.68 -7.11 23.60
CA VAL A 809 -15.37 -8.40 23.74
C VAL A 809 -15.33 -9.15 22.41
N ASN A 810 -15.75 -10.41 22.43
CA ASN A 810 -15.87 -11.22 21.22
C ASN A 810 -14.59 -11.20 20.37
N TYR A 811 -13.41 -11.19 21.01
CA TYR A 811 -12.06 -11.10 20.41
C TYR A 811 -11.76 -9.79 19.68
N MET A 812 -12.75 -9.04 19.21
CA MET A 812 -12.54 -7.85 18.41
C MET A 812 -13.55 -6.73 18.69
N MET A 813 -14.79 -7.07 19.05
CA MET A 813 -15.90 -6.11 19.13
C MET A 813 -15.80 -5.17 20.31
N THR A 814 -16.47 -4.04 20.19
CA THR A 814 -16.53 -3.00 21.21
C THR A 814 -17.69 -3.25 22.16
N SER A 815 -17.51 -2.98 23.46
CA SER A 815 -18.61 -3.05 24.42
C SER A 815 -18.55 -1.97 25.50
N VAL A 816 -19.74 -1.68 26.05
CA VAL A 816 -19.93 -0.71 27.13
C VAL A 816 -20.95 -1.30 28.14
N PRO A 817 -20.68 -1.31 29.46
CA PRO A 817 -21.68 -1.67 30.43
C PRO A 817 -22.78 -0.60 30.48
N VAL A 818 -24.02 -1.04 30.61
CA VAL A 818 -25.21 -0.17 30.67
C VAL A 818 -26.12 -0.58 31.81
N GLU A 819 -26.65 0.44 32.50
CA GLU A 819 -27.69 0.27 33.51
C GLU A 819 -29.06 0.03 32.85
N LYS A 820 -30.03 -0.46 33.64
CA LYS A 820 -31.40 -0.61 33.16
C LYS A 820 -31.96 0.71 32.65
N ASN A 821 -32.62 0.70 31.52
CA ASN A 821 -33.24 1.88 30.88
C ASN A 821 -32.28 3.02 30.50
N ALA A 822 -31.00 2.76 30.33
CA ALA A 822 -30.10 3.70 29.65
C ALA A 822 -30.61 3.99 28.25
N LYS A 823 -30.52 5.24 27.78
CA LYS A 823 -31.15 5.68 26.54
C LYS A 823 -30.20 5.70 25.37
N GLN A 824 -28.95 6.09 25.63
CA GLN A 824 -27.96 6.24 24.57
C GLN A 824 -26.53 5.94 25.02
N ILE A 825 -25.71 5.51 24.06
CA ILE A 825 -24.26 5.42 24.21
C ILE A 825 -23.63 6.27 23.11
N VAL A 826 -22.74 7.19 23.47
CA VAL A 826 -21.91 7.92 22.52
C VAL A 826 -20.48 7.40 22.60
N ILE A 827 -19.94 6.89 21.49
CA ILE A 827 -18.54 6.49 21.39
C ILE A 827 -17.84 7.48 20.47
N LYS A 828 -16.82 8.17 20.99
CA LYS A 828 -15.92 9.06 20.23
C LYS A 828 -14.54 8.46 20.15
N TYR A 829 -13.88 8.65 19.01
CA TYR A 829 -12.54 8.18 18.77
C TYR A 829 -11.56 9.33 18.54
N GLN A 830 -10.37 9.21 19.10
CA GLN A 830 -9.21 10.03 18.80
C GLN A 830 -7.97 9.13 18.85
N PRO A 831 -7.04 9.25 17.88
CA PRO A 831 -5.81 8.46 17.91
C PRO A 831 -5.09 8.60 19.27
N PRO A 832 -4.55 7.51 19.81
CA PRO A 832 -3.84 7.54 21.09
C PRO A 832 -2.71 8.57 21.06
N TYR A 833 -2.56 9.32 22.17
CA TYR A 833 -1.52 10.35 22.34
C TYR A 833 -1.60 11.55 21.37
N TRP A 834 -2.68 11.73 20.61
CA TRP A 834 -2.82 12.81 19.63
C TRP A 834 -2.46 14.19 20.19
N ASN A 835 -3.10 14.60 21.30
CA ASN A 835 -2.85 15.91 21.93
C ASN A 835 -1.41 16.03 22.46
N THR A 836 -0.86 14.94 23.01
CA THR A 836 0.53 14.90 23.51
C THR A 836 1.52 15.11 22.35
N MET A 837 1.30 14.45 21.22
CA MET A 837 2.18 14.58 20.03
C MET A 837 2.08 15.98 19.41
N ILE A 838 0.90 16.59 19.40
CA ILE A 838 0.74 18.00 18.98
C ILE A 838 1.54 18.91 19.93
N PHE A 839 1.40 18.75 21.23
CA PHE A 839 2.11 19.57 22.21
C PHE A 839 3.64 19.45 22.04
N ILE A 840 4.17 18.23 21.94
CA ILE A 840 5.61 18.01 21.72
C ILE A 840 6.06 18.64 20.40
N SER A 841 5.26 18.53 19.34
CA SER A 841 5.60 19.13 18.04
C SER A 841 5.64 20.66 18.10
N LEU A 842 4.70 21.28 18.76
CA LEU A 842 4.69 22.75 18.94
C LEU A 842 5.90 23.22 19.76
N MET A 843 6.23 22.54 20.86
CA MET A 843 7.42 22.83 21.64
C MET A 843 8.71 22.68 20.83
N SER A 844 8.80 21.61 20.04
CA SER A 844 9.94 21.37 19.16
C SER A 844 10.07 22.45 18.06
N MET A 845 8.95 22.95 17.50
CA MET A 845 8.96 24.07 16.54
C MET A 845 9.54 25.35 17.18
N ILE A 846 9.15 25.65 18.43
CA ILE A 846 9.71 26.79 19.18
C ILE A 846 11.22 26.61 19.37
N LEU A 847 11.64 25.42 19.84
CA LEU A 847 13.06 25.10 20.01
C LEU A 847 13.84 25.19 18.71
N SER A 848 13.25 24.76 17.60
CA SER A 848 13.84 24.89 16.25
C SER A 848 14.08 26.35 15.87
N ALA A 849 13.13 27.23 16.11
CA ALA A 849 13.26 28.66 15.86
C ALA A 849 14.36 29.30 16.70
N VAL A 850 14.42 28.96 18.01
CA VAL A 850 15.47 29.40 18.92
C VAL A 850 16.83 28.91 18.47
N PHE A 851 16.96 27.62 18.14
CA PHE A 851 18.22 27.04 17.63
C PHE A 851 18.73 27.78 16.38
N VAL A 852 17.87 28.00 15.40
CA VAL A 852 18.23 28.72 14.17
C VAL A 852 18.64 30.15 14.47
N LYS A 853 17.98 30.85 15.41
CA LYS A 853 18.33 32.20 15.85
C LYS A 853 19.72 32.26 16.50
N ILE A 854 20.03 31.33 17.42
CA ILE A 854 21.33 31.21 18.09
C ILE A 854 22.46 30.98 17.07
N ILE A 855 22.28 30.02 16.13
CA ILE A 855 23.30 29.74 15.11
C ILE A 855 23.54 30.94 14.20
N ASN A 856 22.51 31.66 13.79
CA ASN A 856 22.63 32.85 12.94
C ASN A 856 23.28 34.03 13.69
N SER A 857 23.01 34.19 14.98
CA SER A 857 23.60 35.23 15.84
C SER A 857 25.12 35.01 16.05
N LYS A 858 25.54 33.78 16.38
CA LYS A 858 26.96 33.41 16.50
C LYS A 858 27.72 33.67 15.19
N LYS A 859 27.10 33.40 14.03
CA LYS A 859 27.69 33.68 12.73
C LYS A 859 27.90 35.17 12.45
N ARG A 860 26.96 36.03 12.86
CA ARG A 860 27.09 37.48 12.73
C ARG A 860 28.26 38.02 13.58
N LYS A 861 28.42 37.49 14.82
CA LYS A 861 29.55 37.89 15.71
C LYS A 861 30.92 37.47 15.17
N MET A 862 31.05 36.33 14.49
CA MET A 862 32.28 35.85 13.86
C MET A 862 32.63 36.58 12.55
N ARG A 863 31.73 37.37 11.97
CA ARG A 863 31.94 38.16 10.76
C ARG A 863 32.25 39.62 11.04
N LYS A 864 31.92 40.10 12.24
CA LYS A 864 32.42 41.36 12.83
C LYS A 864 33.74 41.09 13.51
#